data_a4864ba1271cc356f1a0f7ddd84bba46
#
_entry.id   a4864ba1271cc356f1a0f7ddd84bba46
#
_cell.length_a   1.000
_cell.length_b   1.000
_cell.length_c   1.000
_cell.angle_alpha   90.00
_cell.angle_beta   90.00
_cell.angle_gamma   90.00
#
_symmetry.space_group_name_H-M   'P 1'
#
loop_
_entity.id
_entity.type
_entity.pdbx_description
1 polymer ?
#
loop_
_entity_poly.entity_id
_entity_poly.type
_entity_poly.pdbx_seq_one_letter_code
_entity_poly.pdbx_strand_id
1 'polypeptide(L)'
;MHLRLSSVTRNGKSYQYAQLVESVRREHDGMPVHRVVANLGRISDPVQLENLKAAFDANRTGQRLAPVVSNAADPATETARLRRPNAQLRYLDVAVVVALLDQLGLSEELGRLLPKEESDVAPERVVTALVAQRCLDPQSKLHAVRWFPRTALPELLGISPVQFNNTRVHRVLEQLENSEQELMRALSRRAHEQHGRFATMFLDVTDTWFVGDGPDLARRGKVKEGMVKKKIGIVLLCSEQGHPLRWQVVQGASAEGPAMLQTMRTVQQVPWLEQIPIVCDRAMGRSEYIREMLDADIQFVTSLLKPEFDSYGVKLPSERLLDLPVARSREELGACTKQATEQARKTELQQVSNNLFYTDLGVVQCPVDETRATGTPMTCSEAMRLAHCLVEGVASGKFATHAAAARSMGLSAVRGTQYRNLTKLDADQQEQVLSGQVDRHTVNRLFVVANIEDREEQRAQFTELIHQAPSPHHVQSSVIASASAHKRSAPSRPRRVRCVAYFNPEIFARQRWIADTKVRELHELVERLNQRLANPRCRLTVKGAMRTVEDKLRYHDLLDAFEIKAESHEVEAGTCAKLSLTRNEVPWQRRRSFDGFTVLVAHTKVEGSAAELCRTYRAKNAVENDFHVIKSLVKLRPVRHRTDAKVRAHVALCMLALYVQRELTLKLKKDDLSADLAFEHLETCHVDVYSRRGVQGDAYVVPLPTREQTRVLKRLGLTRLVDQREVGLALRPRSEFAPTAHEHVP
;
A
#
# COMPACT_ATOMS: atom_id res chain seq x y z
N MET A 1 -28.84 -1.47 37.76
CA MET A 1 -28.65 -0.97 36.36
C MET A 1 -29.83 -0.14 35.94
N HIS A 2 -29.61 0.95 35.19
CA HIS A 2 -30.68 1.79 34.62
C HIS A 2 -30.26 2.31 33.23
N LEU A 3 -31.24 2.71 32.44
CA LEU A 3 -31.03 3.26 31.11
C LEU A 3 -30.67 4.76 31.23
N ARG A 4 -29.54 5.17 30.67
CA ARG A 4 -29.08 6.56 30.63
C ARG A 4 -29.06 7.05 29.20
N LEU A 5 -29.58 8.27 28.98
CA LEU A 5 -29.42 8.97 27.72
C LEU A 5 -28.25 9.95 27.81
N SER A 6 -27.37 9.91 26.85
CA SER A 6 -26.28 10.87 26.69
C SER A 6 -26.44 11.61 25.36
N SER A 7 -26.23 12.92 25.37
CA SER A 7 -26.27 13.74 24.16
C SER A 7 -24.86 14.15 23.76
N VAL A 8 -24.52 13.98 22.49
CA VAL A 8 -23.24 14.39 21.91
C VAL A 8 -23.52 15.34 20.75
N THR A 9 -22.95 16.53 20.79
CA THR A 9 -23.06 17.52 19.71
C THR A 9 -21.83 17.41 18.79
N ARG A 10 -22.08 17.16 17.51
CA ARG A 10 -21.05 17.16 16.45
C ARG A 10 -21.54 18.01 15.27
N ASN A 11 -20.72 18.93 14.81
CA ASN A 11 -21.02 19.82 13.67
C ASN A 11 -22.38 20.53 13.78
N GLY A 12 -22.70 21.05 14.98
CA GLY A 12 -23.94 21.78 15.25
C GLY A 12 -25.20 20.91 15.36
N LYS A 13 -25.10 19.59 15.23
CA LYS A 13 -26.21 18.63 15.38
C LYS A 13 -26.04 17.84 16.67
N SER A 14 -27.12 17.73 17.46
CA SER A 14 -27.16 16.94 18.69
C SER A 14 -27.64 15.52 18.37
N TYR A 15 -26.93 14.55 18.90
CA TYR A 15 -27.24 13.12 18.77
C TYR A 15 -27.44 12.52 20.15
N GLN A 16 -28.51 11.73 20.32
CA GLN A 16 -28.79 11.02 21.56
C GLN A 16 -28.35 9.55 21.46
N TYR A 17 -27.72 9.07 22.53
CA TYR A 17 -27.28 7.69 22.65
C TYR A 17 -27.88 7.07 23.92
N ALA A 18 -28.34 5.83 23.83
CA ALA A 18 -28.76 5.05 24.96
C ALA A 18 -27.61 4.21 25.52
N GLN A 19 -27.43 4.24 26.81
CA GLN A 19 -26.43 3.48 27.55
C GLN A 19 -27.06 2.77 28.72
N LEU A 20 -26.69 1.53 28.93
CA LEU A 20 -26.99 0.82 30.15
C LEU A 20 -25.89 1.10 31.17
N VAL A 21 -26.27 1.68 32.30
CA VAL A 21 -25.31 2.09 33.34
C VAL A 21 -25.64 1.46 34.69
N GLU A 22 -24.61 1.22 35.44
CA GLU A 22 -24.70 0.73 36.82
C GLU A 22 -24.13 1.82 37.72
N SER A 23 -24.87 2.11 38.84
CA SER A 23 -24.37 3.01 39.87
C SER A 23 -23.46 2.23 40.80
N VAL A 24 -22.18 2.58 40.82
CA VAL A 24 -21.17 2.01 41.73
C VAL A 24 -20.61 3.12 42.61
N ARG A 25 -20.19 2.79 43.81
CA ARG A 25 -19.48 3.76 44.66
C ARG A 25 -18.00 3.71 44.36
N ARG A 26 -17.38 4.85 44.26
CA ARG A 26 -15.94 4.98 44.01
C ARG A 26 -15.20 4.61 45.32
N GLU A 27 -14.16 3.81 45.23
CA GLU A 27 -13.47 3.21 46.41
C GLU A 27 -12.77 4.27 47.28
N HIS A 28 -12.31 5.40 46.73
CA HIS A 28 -11.50 6.37 47.48
C HIS A 28 -12.30 7.49 48.18
N ASP A 29 -13.52 7.81 47.72
CA ASP A 29 -14.32 8.93 48.22
C ASP A 29 -15.79 8.56 48.53
N GLY A 30 -16.19 7.31 48.25
CA GLY A 30 -17.54 6.82 48.46
C GLY A 30 -18.63 7.44 47.56
N MET A 31 -18.26 8.34 46.65
CA MET A 31 -19.19 9.05 45.77
C MET A 31 -19.79 8.08 44.71
N PRO A 32 -21.10 8.20 44.44
CA PRO A 32 -21.74 7.39 43.40
C PRO A 32 -21.27 7.84 41.99
N VAL A 33 -20.76 6.89 41.20
CA VAL A 33 -20.41 7.08 39.80
C VAL A 33 -21.17 6.09 38.93
N HIS A 34 -21.46 6.49 37.68
CA HIS A 34 -22.10 5.62 36.73
C HIS A 34 -21.04 4.89 35.89
N ARG A 35 -21.00 3.58 36.00
CA ARG A 35 -20.19 2.69 35.16
C ARG A 35 -21.03 2.26 33.95
N VAL A 36 -20.58 2.53 32.73
CA VAL A 36 -21.24 2.07 31.50
C VAL A 36 -21.03 0.57 31.38
N VAL A 37 -22.10 -0.19 31.38
CA VAL A 37 -22.11 -1.64 31.22
C VAL A 37 -22.23 -2.01 29.74
N ALA A 38 -23.10 -1.31 29.00
CA ALA A 38 -23.29 -1.51 27.59
C ALA A 38 -23.69 -0.19 26.90
N ASN A 39 -23.24 -0.01 25.67
CA ASN A 39 -23.67 1.07 24.80
C ASN A 39 -24.73 0.50 23.83
N LEU A 40 -25.97 0.97 23.92
CA LEU A 40 -27.11 0.47 23.15
C LEU A 40 -27.27 1.20 21.80
N GLY A 41 -26.38 2.13 21.50
CA GLY A 41 -26.33 2.84 20.22
C GLY A 41 -27.07 4.17 20.20
N ARG A 42 -27.16 4.74 19.01
CA ARG A 42 -27.81 6.05 18.75
C ARG A 42 -29.32 5.86 18.65
N ILE A 43 -30.05 6.75 19.31
CA ILE A 43 -31.52 6.83 19.19
C ILE A 43 -31.86 7.85 18.13
N SER A 44 -32.54 7.41 17.08
CA SER A 44 -32.98 8.25 15.98
C SER A 44 -34.47 8.58 16.00
N ASP A 45 -35.28 7.85 16.83
CA ASP A 45 -36.73 7.96 16.90
C ASP A 45 -37.19 7.89 18.37
N PRO A 46 -38.13 8.77 18.80
CA PRO A 46 -38.72 8.72 20.12
C PRO A 46 -39.44 7.39 20.45
N VAL A 47 -40.03 6.75 19.45
CA VAL A 47 -40.66 5.44 19.62
C VAL A 47 -39.68 4.34 19.98
N GLN A 48 -38.50 4.40 19.40
CA GLN A 48 -37.40 3.47 19.71
C GLN A 48 -36.92 3.62 21.18
N LEU A 49 -36.92 4.84 21.69
CA LEU A 49 -36.57 5.12 23.09
C LEU A 49 -37.62 4.54 24.05
N GLU A 50 -38.90 4.73 23.74
CA GLU A 50 -40.01 4.23 24.58
C GLU A 50 -40.04 2.70 24.58
N ASN A 51 -39.84 2.07 23.43
CA ASN A 51 -39.70 0.60 23.35
C ASN A 51 -38.53 0.06 24.15
N LEU A 52 -37.38 0.73 24.13
CA LEU A 52 -36.22 0.37 24.94
C LEU A 52 -36.50 0.52 26.46
N LYS A 53 -37.16 1.58 26.86
CA LYS A 53 -37.58 1.80 28.26
C LYS A 53 -38.57 0.71 28.70
N ALA A 54 -39.58 0.47 27.91
CA ALA A 54 -40.61 -0.55 28.21
C ALA A 54 -39.98 -1.95 28.30
N ALA A 55 -39.06 -2.31 27.40
CA ALA A 55 -38.34 -3.58 27.41
C ALA A 55 -37.45 -3.71 28.65
N PHE A 56 -36.78 -2.62 29.05
CA PHE A 56 -35.97 -2.61 30.24
C PHE A 56 -36.77 -2.74 31.55
N ASP A 57 -37.87 -2.01 31.64
CA ASP A 57 -38.77 -2.04 32.82
C ASP A 57 -39.50 -3.41 32.96
N ALA A 58 -39.91 -3.99 31.86
CA ALA A 58 -40.49 -5.33 31.82
C ALA A 58 -39.53 -6.41 32.30
N ASN A 59 -38.23 -6.30 31.85
CA ASN A 59 -37.20 -7.23 32.28
C ASN A 59 -36.85 -7.07 33.77
N ARG A 60 -36.94 -5.84 34.29
CA ARG A 60 -36.71 -5.54 35.74
C ARG A 60 -37.83 -6.04 36.65
N THR A 61 -39.07 -5.99 36.18
CA THR A 61 -40.27 -6.37 36.92
C THR A 61 -40.69 -7.84 36.71
N GLY A 62 -39.97 -8.57 35.83
CA GLY A 62 -40.30 -9.94 35.47
C GLY A 62 -41.61 -10.09 34.69
N GLN A 63 -42.16 -8.97 34.21
CA GLN A 63 -43.37 -8.98 33.40
C GLN A 63 -43.01 -9.33 31.95
N ARG A 64 -43.80 -10.24 31.33
CA ARG A 64 -43.71 -10.53 29.91
C ARG A 64 -44.34 -9.39 29.12
N LEU A 65 -43.61 -8.73 28.25
CA LEU A 65 -44.19 -7.77 27.30
C LEU A 65 -45.17 -8.49 26.40
N ALA A 66 -46.41 -8.00 26.34
CA ALA A 66 -47.33 -8.33 25.26
C ALA A 66 -46.91 -7.52 24.01
N PRO A 67 -46.83 -8.13 22.82
CA PRO A 67 -46.55 -7.38 21.61
C PRO A 67 -47.65 -6.34 21.35
N VAL A 68 -47.23 -5.10 21.06
CA VAL A 68 -48.14 -4.06 20.60
C VAL A 68 -48.62 -4.44 19.19
N VAL A 69 -49.81 -4.98 19.10
CA VAL A 69 -50.48 -5.29 17.83
C VAL A 69 -51.04 -4.00 17.28
N SER A 70 -50.51 -3.53 16.14
CA SER A 70 -51.19 -2.50 15.33
C SER A 70 -52.46 -3.14 14.77
N ASN A 71 -53.65 -2.60 15.16
CA ASN A 71 -54.94 -3.02 14.69
C ASN A 71 -55.08 -2.75 13.19
N ALA A 72 -54.95 -3.78 12.38
CA ALA A 72 -55.60 -3.91 11.08
C ALA A 72 -56.00 -5.38 10.98
N ALA A 73 -57.26 -5.62 11.29
CA ALA A 73 -57.82 -6.94 11.40
C ALA A 73 -58.09 -7.59 10.04
N ASP A 74 -57.62 -8.80 9.90
CA ASP A 74 -58.27 -9.80 9.06
C ASP A 74 -58.56 -11.03 9.96
N PRO A 75 -59.84 -11.46 10.16
CA PRO A 75 -60.21 -12.44 11.17
C PRO A 75 -59.98 -13.90 10.78
N ALA A 76 -59.22 -14.21 9.74
CA ALA A 76 -59.00 -15.57 9.26
C ALA A 76 -57.66 -16.21 9.65
N THR A 77 -56.83 -15.57 10.51
CA THR A 77 -55.59 -16.15 10.96
C THR A 77 -55.45 -16.16 12.48
N GLU A 78 -56.41 -16.78 13.12
CA GLU A 78 -56.30 -17.18 14.52
C GLU A 78 -55.23 -18.26 14.64
N THR A 79 -54.27 -18.06 15.56
CA THR A 79 -53.25 -19.01 16.05
C THR A 79 -51.91 -19.12 15.32
N ALA A 80 -51.31 -18.08 14.88
CA ALA A 80 -49.85 -18.03 14.86
C ALA A 80 -49.37 -17.46 16.20
N ARG A 81 -49.30 -18.28 17.27
CA ARG A 81 -48.48 -17.97 18.44
C ARG A 81 -47.09 -17.64 17.94
N LEU A 82 -46.70 -16.36 17.98
CA LEU A 82 -45.38 -15.88 17.60
C LEU A 82 -44.36 -16.66 18.46
N ARG A 83 -43.84 -17.75 17.93
CA ARG A 83 -42.76 -18.49 18.51
C ARG A 83 -41.51 -17.60 18.41
N ARG A 84 -40.68 -17.57 19.47
CA ARG A 84 -39.40 -16.92 19.35
C ARG A 84 -38.59 -17.65 18.27
N PRO A 85 -37.84 -16.91 17.42
CA PRO A 85 -36.95 -17.55 16.47
C PRO A 85 -35.96 -18.46 17.21
N ASN A 86 -35.65 -19.60 16.62
CA ASN A 86 -34.64 -20.52 17.15
C ASN A 86 -33.24 -19.94 17.05
N ALA A 87 -32.99 -19.14 16.00
CA ALA A 87 -31.76 -18.43 15.77
C ALA A 87 -32.01 -17.16 14.94
N GLN A 88 -31.13 -16.19 15.05
CA GLN A 88 -31.02 -15.04 14.16
C GLN A 88 -29.65 -15.09 13.49
N LEU A 89 -29.64 -15.05 12.16
CA LEU A 89 -28.42 -15.11 11.38
C LEU A 89 -28.18 -13.77 10.69
N ARG A 90 -26.92 -13.30 10.67
CA ARG A 90 -26.51 -12.17 9.86
C ARG A 90 -26.77 -12.51 8.38
N TYR A 91 -27.53 -11.68 7.68
CA TYR A 91 -28.07 -12.09 6.40
C TYR A 91 -27.81 -11.12 5.25
N LEU A 92 -28.36 -9.89 5.30
CA LEU A 92 -28.53 -9.10 4.08
C LEU A 92 -27.20 -8.64 3.47
N ASP A 93 -26.24 -8.28 4.27
CA ASP A 93 -24.91 -7.89 3.83
C ASP A 93 -24.13 -9.09 3.23
N VAL A 94 -24.21 -10.27 3.86
CA VAL A 94 -23.57 -11.47 3.29
C VAL A 94 -24.26 -11.90 2.00
N ALA A 95 -25.59 -11.82 1.93
CA ALA A 95 -26.35 -12.15 0.75
C ALA A 95 -26.06 -11.19 -0.43
N VAL A 96 -25.85 -9.90 -0.15
CA VAL A 96 -25.45 -8.91 -1.14
C VAL A 96 -24.05 -9.22 -1.69
N VAL A 97 -23.06 -9.58 -0.85
CA VAL A 97 -21.72 -9.95 -1.34
C VAL A 97 -21.78 -11.20 -2.23
N VAL A 98 -22.53 -12.24 -1.81
CA VAL A 98 -22.70 -13.46 -2.63
C VAL A 98 -23.37 -13.11 -3.97
N ALA A 99 -24.46 -12.37 -3.94
CA ALA A 99 -25.18 -11.97 -5.15
C ALA A 99 -24.33 -11.06 -6.08
N LEU A 100 -23.46 -10.21 -5.53
CA LEU A 100 -22.52 -9.41 -6.32
C LEU A 100 -21.49 -10.29 -7.01
N LEU A 101 -20.91 -11.27 -6.33
CA LEU A 101 -19.97 -12.22 -6.96
C LEU A 101 -20.61 -12.96 -8.12
N ASP A 102 -21.88 -13.36 -7.98
CA ASP A 102 -22.66 -14.00 -9.05
C ASP A 102 -22.94 -13.02 -10.21
N GLN A 103 -23.43 -11.80 -9.92
CA GLN A 103 -23.68 -10.78 -10.95
C GLN A 103 -22.42 -10.40 -11.74
N LEU A 104 -21.26 -10.43 -11.10
CA LEU A 104 -19.96 -10.15 -11.71
C LEU A 104 -19.40 -11.37 -12.48
N GLY A 105 -20.08 -12.52 -12.44
CA GLY A 105 -19.60 -13.78 -13.02
C GLY A 105 -18.38 -14.36 -12.34
N LEU A 106 -18.03 -13.86 -11.13
CA LEU A 106 -16.84 -14.32 -10.41
C LEU A 106 -17.02 -15.69 -9.77
N SER A 107 -18.24 -16.03 -9.34
CA SER A 107 -18.56 -17.38 -8.85
C SER A 107 -18.33 -18.45 -9.93
N GLU A 108 -18.74 -18.19 -11.18
CA GLU A 108 -18.52 -19.07 -12.33
C GLU A 108 -17.03 -19.20 -12.67
N GLU A 109 -16.31 -18.07 -12.73
CA GLU A 109 -14.86 -18.07 -13.00
C GLU A 109 -14.08 -18.83 -11.92
N LEU A 110 -14.42 -18.63 -10.64
CA LEU A 110 -13.81 -19.37 -9.55
C LEU A 110 -14.12 -20.87 -9.65
N GLY A 111 -15.34 -21.25 -10.02
CA GLY A 111 -15.71 -22.65 -10.24
C GLY A 111 -14.92 -23.30 -11.38
N ARG A 112 -14.61 -22.54 -12.43
CA ARG A 112 -13.78 -23.00 -13.55
C ARG A 112 -12.30 -23.13 -13.17
N LEU A 113 -11.79 -22.19 -12.35
CA LEU A 113 -10.38 -22.12 -11.96
C LEU A 113 -10.01 -23.07 -10.82
N LEU A 114 -10.97 -23.41 -9.96
CA LEU A 114 -10.75 -24.19 -8.75
C LEU A 114 -11.46 -25.54 -8.88
N PRO A 115 -10.80 -26.58 -9.35
CA PRO A 115 -11.42 -27.88 -9.56
C PRO A 115 -11.90 -28.47 -8.22
N LYS A 116 -13.09 -29.08 -8.27
CA LYS A 116 -13.71 -29.69 -7.09
C LYS A 116 -12.92 -30.91 -6.59
N GLU A 117 -12.26 -31.63 -7.51
CA GLU A 117 -11.57 -32.89 -7.23
C GLU A 117 -12.51 -33.87 -6.50
N GLU A 118 -12.00 -34.61 -5.53
CA GLU A 118 -12.78 -35.53 -4.68
C GLU A 118 -13.46 -34.83 -3.49
N SER A 119 -13.45 -33.49 -3.45
CA SER A 119 -14.05 -32.73 -2.36
C SER A 119 -15.59 -32.80 -2.43
N ASP A 120 -16.23 -33.01 -1.28
CA ASP A 120 -17.68 -32.91 -1.09
C ASP A 120 -18.21 -31.48 -1.18
N VAL A 121 -17.34 -30.49 -1.00
CA VAL A 121 -17.64 -29.05 -1.08
C VAL A 121 -16.87 -28.42 -2.23
N ALA A 122 -17.57 -27.69 -3.08
CA ALA A 122 -16.97 -26.95 -4.18
C ALA A 122 -16.08 -25.80 -3.68
N PRO A 123 -14.79 -25.72 -4.11
CA PRO A 123 -13.82 -24.77 -3.60
C PRO A 123 -14.23 -23.31 -3.79
N GLU A 124 -14.90 -22.97 -4.91
CA GLU A 124 -15.38 -21.60 -5.20
C GLU A 124 -16.34 -21.08 -4.14
N ARG A 125 -17.16 -21.95 -3.54
CA ARG A 125 -18.07 -21.57 -2.45
C ARG A 125 -17.32 -21.23 -1.17
N VAL A 126 -16.21 -21.95 -0.89
CA VAL A 126 -15.33 -21.64 0.24
C VAL A 126 -14.64 -20.28 0.02
N VAL A 127 -14.17 -19.99 -1.22
CA VAL A 127 -13.60 -18.69 -1.56
C VAL A 127 -14.66 -17.60 -1.42
N THR A 128 -15.87 -17.82 -1.91
CA THR A 128 -17.01 -16.88 -1.75
C THR A 128 -17.24 -16.52 -0.28
N ALA A 129 -17.28 -17.52 0.61
CA ALA A 129 -17.42 -17.28 2.05
C ALA A 129 -16.25 -16.47 2.63
N LEU A 130 -15.02 -16.75 2.19
CA LEU A 130 -13.84 -16.02 2.62
C LEU A 130 -13.80 -14.59 2.07
N VAL A 131 -14.28 -14.34 0.86
CA VAL A 131 -14.44 -12.98 0.29
C VAL A 131 -15.49 -12.21 1.07
N ALA A 132 -16.65 -12.82 1.36
CA ALA A 132 -17.69 -12.20 2.19
C ALA A 132 -17.12 -11.83 3.57
N GLN A 133 -16.42 -12.75 4.24
CA GLN A 133 -15.78 -12.45 5.51
C GLN A 133 -14.75 -11.33 5.38
N ARG A 134 -14.01 -11.27 4.27
CA ARG A 134 -13.00 -10.23 4.05
C ARG A 134 -13.61 -8.86 3.82
N CYS A 135 -14.78 -8.78 3.19
CA CYS A 135 -15.53 -7.54 3.00
C CYS A 135 -16.21 -7.03 4.29
N LEU A 136 -16.74 -7.95 5.11
CA LEU A 136 -17.70 -7.62 6.17
C LEU A 136 -17.14 -7.70 7.60
N ASP A 137 -16.26 -8.68 7.84
CA ASP A 137 -15.59 -8.89 9.15
C ASP A 137 -14.16 -9.41 8.95
N PRO A 138 -13.25 -8.58 8.40
CA PRO A 138 -11.92 -8.99 8.00
C PRO A 138 -11.04 -9.34 9.19
N GLN A 139 -10.92 -10.62 9.52
CA GLN A 139 -10.08 -11.17 10.58
C GLN A 139 -9.27 -12.40 10.10
N SER A 140 -8.79 -13.24 11.05
CA SER A 140 -8.02 -14.44 10.74
C SER A 140 -8.88 -15.52 10.08
N LYS A 141 -8.24 -16.49 9.41
CA LYS A 141 -8.94 -17.65 8.82
C LYS A 141 -9.63 -18.51 9.88
N LEU A 142 -9.04 -18.62 11.07
CA LEU A 142 -9.67 -19.28 12.20
C LEU A 142 -10.93 -18.54 12.68
N HIS A 143 -10.91 -17.20 12.63
CA HIS A 143 -12.10 -16.42 12.91
C HIS A 143 -13.18 -16.64 11.84
N ALA A 144 -12.81 -16.71 10.56
CA ALA A 144 -13.76 -17.02 9.48
C ALA A 144 -14.53 -18.31 9.73
N VAL A 145 -13.85 -19.37 10.19
CA VAL A 145 -14.49 -20.64 10.56
C VAL A 145 -15.49 -20.49 11.69
N ARG A 146 -15.20 -19.62 12.67
CA ARG A 146 -16.11 -19.34 13.81
C ARG A 146 -17.25 -18.37 13.45
N TRP A 147 -17.00 -17.47 12.50
CA TRP A 147 -17.95 -16.47 12.04
C TRP A 147 -18.99 -17.07 11.08
N PHE A 148 -18.56 -17.95 10.18
CA PHE A 148 -19.39 -18.59 9.16
C PHE A 148 -20.71 -19.16 9.68
N PRO A 149 -20.77 -19.96 10.79
CA PRO A 149 -22.01 -20.50 11.31
C PRO A 149 -22.99 -19.48 11.90
N ARG A 150 -22.53 -18.26 12.15
CA ARG A 150 -23.35 -17.16 12.73
C ARG A 150 -24.02 -16.31 11.65
N THR A 151 -23.77 -16.62 10.39
CA THR A 151 -24.32 -15.95 9.21
C THR A 151 -25.21 -16.89 8.45
N ALA A 152 -25.94 -16.37 7.45
CA ALA A 152 -26.71 -17.18 6.51
C ALA A 152 -25.85 -17.78 5.37
N LEU A 153 -24.52 -17.67 5.41
CA LEU A 153 -23.65 -18.25 4.41
C LEU A 153 -23.73 -19.78 4.29
N PRO A 154 -23.88 -20.58 5.38
CA PRO A 154 -24.15 -22.01 5.26
C PRO A 154 -25.34 -22.30 4.36
N GLU A 155 -26.44 -21.61 4.56
CA GLU A 155 -27.70 -21.78 3.82
C GLU A 155 -27.57 -21.30 2.38
N LEU A 156 -26.95 -20.12 2.18
CA LEU A 156 -26.75 -19.52 0.85
C LEU A 156 -25.81 -20.35 -0.04
N LEU A 157 -24.75 -20.89 0.56
CA LEU A 157 -23.71 -21.61 -0.18
C LEU A 157 -23.90 -23.13 -0.18
N GLY A 158 -24.83 -23.65 0.62
CA GLY A 158 -25.04 -25.09 0.77
C GLY A 158 -23.82 -25.79 1.37
N ILE A 159 -23.17 -25.20 2.36
CA ILE A 159 -22.01 -25.73 3.06
C ILE A 159 -22.34 -25.92 4.54
N SER A 160 -22.28 -27.16 5.02
CA SER A 160 -22.44 -27.41 6.46
C SER A 160 -21.36 -26.67 7.29
N PRO A 161 -21.72 -26.11 8.47
CA PRO A 161 -20.75 -25.51 9.37
C PRO A 161 -19.55 -26.42 9.71
N VAL A 162 -19.75 -27.74 9.78
CA VAL A 162 -18.68 -28.71 10.03
C VAL A 162 -17.73 -28.85 8.83
N GLN A 163 -18.29 -28.75 7.63
CA GLN A 163 -17.52 -28.81 6.39
C GLN A 163 -16.67 -27.55 6.15
N PHE A 164 -17.04 -26.39 6.70
CA PHE A 164 -16.26 -25.15 6.63
C PHE A 164 -15.24 -25.10 7.79
N ASN A 165 -14.21 -25.91 7.70
CA ASN A 165 -13.19 -26.05 8.74
C ASN A 165 -11.82 -25.50 8.29
N ASN A 166 -10.91 -25.36 9.25
CA ASN A 166 -9.59 -24.75 8.99
C ASN A 166 -8.76 -25.52 7.94
N THR A 167 -8.82 -26.86 7.95
CA THR A 167 -8.07 -27.69 7.00
C THR A 167 -8.55 -27.44 5.55
N ARG A 168 -9.87 -27.43 5.34
CA ARG A 168 -10.47 -27.14 4.03
C ARG A 168 -10.15 -25.72 3.57
N VAL A 169 -10.30 -24.73 4.45
CA VAL A 169 -9.95 -23.35 4.12
C VAL A 169 -8.50 -23.23 3.63
N HIS A 170 -7.56 -23.90 4.29
CA HIS A 170 -6.16 -23.85 3.88
C HIS A 170 -5.90 -24.59 2.56
N ARG A 171 -6.55 -25.73 2.31
CA ARG A 171 -6.45 -26.46 1.03
C ARG A 171 -6.97 -25.60 -0.13
N VAL A 172 -8.12 -24.96 0.04
CA VAL A 172 -8.69 -24.08 -0.99
C VAL A 172 -7.82 -22.84 -1.23
N LEU A 173 -7.17 -22.32 -0.21
CA LEU A 173 -6.20 -21.22 -0.38
C LEU A 173 -4.96 -21.67 -1.17
N GLU A 174 -4.50 -22.91 -1.06
CA GLU A 174 -3.42 -23.44 -1.89
C GLU A 174 -3.85 -23.57 -3.36
N GLN A 175 -5.08 -24.06 -3.63
CA GLN A 175 -5.63 -24.07 -4.99
C GLN A 175 -5.76 -22.65 -5.56
N LEU A 176 -6.19 -21.67 -4.76
CA LEU A 176 -6.30 -20.26 -5.18
C LEU A 176 -4.93 -19.66 -5.52
N GLU A 177 -3.88 -20.00 -4.77
CA GLU A 177 -2.51 -19.56 -5.07
C GLU A 177 -1.99 -20.17 -6.37
N ASN A 178 -2.20 -21.46 -6.57
CA ASN A 178 -1.80 -22.16 -7.80
C ASN A 178 -2.50 -21.58 -9.05
N SER A 179 -3.72 -21.05 -8.90
CA SER A 179 -4.51 -20.45 -9.97
C SER A 179 -4.39 -18.92 -10.04
N GLU A 180 -3.43 -18.30 -9.33
CA GLU A 180 -3.33 -16.84 -9.18
C GLU A 180 -3.21 -16.10 -10.51
N GLN A 181 -2.44 -16.65 -11.48
CA GLN A 181 -2.23 -16.02 -12.79
C GLN A 181 -3.51 -16.04 -13.64
N GLU A 182 -4.20 -17.17 -13.65
CA GLU A 182 -5.49 -17.35 -14.34
C GLU A 182 -6.57 -16.47 -13.70
N LEU A 183 -6.57 -16.37 -12.37
CA LEU A 183 -7.47 -15.47 -11.64
C LEU A 183 -7.27 -14.01 -12.05
N MET A 184 -6.03 -13.53 -12.10
CA MET A 184 -5.73 -12.18 -12.57
C MET A 184 -6.21 -11.95 -14.00
N ARG A 185 -6.02 -12.93 -14.89
CA ARG A 185 -6.54 -12.85 -16.26
C ARG A 185 -8.07 -12.78 -16.29
N ALA A 186 -8.74 -13.62 -15.51
CA ALA A 186 -10.20 -13.63 -15.42
C ALA A 186 -10.74 -12.29 -14.90
N LEU A 187 -10.19 -11.75 -13.80
CA LEU A 187 -10.59 -10.47 -13.23
C LEU A 187 -10.39 -9.31 -14.21
N SER A 188 -9.23 -9.23 -14.86
CA SER A 188 -8.94 -8.17 -15.82
C SER A 188 -9.84 -8.26 -17.06
N ARG A 189 -10.14 -9.48 -17.54
CA ARG A 189 -11.08 -9.70 -18.65
C ARG A 189 -12.49 -9.26 -18.26
N ARG A 190 -13.00 -9.67 -17.08
CA ARG A 190 -14.32 -9.27 -16.60
C ARG A 190 -14.45 -7.75 -16.44
N ALA A 191 -13.42 -7.10 -15.88
CA ALA A 191 -13.40 -5.64 -15.79
C ALA A 191 -13.45 -4.98 -17.18
N HIS A 192 -12.73 -5.52 -18.16
CA HIS A 192 -12.77 -5.05 -19.55
C HIS A 192 -14.15 -5.28 -20.21
N GLU A 193 -14.75 -6.45 -20.01
CA GLU A 193 -16.08 -6.78 -20.56
C GLU A 193 -17.17 -5.87 -19.98
N GLN A 194 -17.10 -5.52 -18.68
CA GLN A 194 -18.09 -4.72 -17.99
C GLN A 194 -17.95 -3.21 -18.24
N HIS A 195 -16.71 -2.72 -18.34
CA HIS A 195 -16.43 -1.28 -18.39
C HIS A 195 -15.85 -0.82 -19.73
N GLY A 196 -15.58 -1.74 -20.65
CA GLY A 196 -14.95 -1.46 -21.93
C GLY A 196 -13.43 -1.31 -21.82
N ARG A 197 -12.80 -0.82 -22.91
CA ARG A 197 -11.35 -0.56 -22.93
C ARG A 197 -11.01 0.59 -21.99
N PHE A 198 -10.05 0.37 -21.12
CA PHE A 198 -9.58 1.39 -20.18
C PHE A 198 -8.80 2.47 -20.95
N ALA A 199 -8.97 3.73 -20.56
CA ALA A 199 -8.19 4.83 -21.09
C ALA A 199 -6.77 4.84 -20.49
N THR A 200 -6.63 4.39 -19.24
CA THR A 200 -5.38 4.41 -18.48
C THR A 200 -5.38 3.34 -17.39
N MET A 201 -4.20 2.82 -17.10
CA MET A 201 -3.96 1.96 -15.94
C MET A 201 -3.00 2.63 -14.96
N PHE A 202 -3.11 2.31 -13.69
CA PHE A 202 -2.28 2.86 -12.62
C PHE A 202 -1.47 1.75 -11.96
N LEU A 203 -0.15 1.97 -11.83
CA LEU A 203 0.77 1.04 -11.20
C LEU A 203 1.45 1.70 -10.01
N ASP A 204 1.38 1.06 -8.86
CA ASP A 204 2.07 1.52 -7.65
C ASP A 204 2.51 0.34 -6.77
N VAL A 205 3.39 0.61 -5.80
CA VAL A 205 3.90 -0.37 -4.85
C VAL A 205 3.50 0.01 -3.44
N THR A 206 3.01 -0.96 -2.71
CA THR A 206 2.76 -0.81 -1.28
C THR A 206 3.49 -1.88 -0.48
N ASP A 207 3.65 -1.65 0.81
CA ASP A 207 4.19 -2.64 1.74
C ASP A 207 3.13 -3.14 2.73
N THR A 208 3.31 -4.37 3.19
CA THR A 208 2.62 -4.89 4.35
C THR A 208 3.61 -5.62 5.26
N TRP A 209 3.30 -5.65 6.56
CA TRP A 209 4.22 -6.17 7.55
C TRP A 209 3.62 -7.36 8.31
N PHE A 210 4.49 -8.12 8.94
CA PHE A 210 4.17 -9.35 9.65
C PHE A 210 4.23 -9.19 11.16
N VAL A 211 3.45 -10.01 11.85
CA VAL A 211 3.59 -10.29 13.28
C VAL A 211 4.30 -11.64 13.41
N GLY A 212 5.43 -11.69 14.11
CA GLY A 212 6.28 -12.87 14.24
C GLY A 212 7.32 -12.99 13.11
N ASP A 213 7.81 -14.20 12.87
CA ASP A 213 8.94 -14.43 11.94
C ASP A 213 8.58 -14.27 10.45
N GLY A 214 7.32 -14.47 10.10
CA GLY A 214 6.87 -14.36 8.71
C GLY A 214 7.46 -15.44 7.78
N PRO A 215 7.14 -15.36 6.48
CA PRO A 215 7.67 -16.25 5.44
C PRO A 215 9.07 -15.82 4.97
N ASP A 216 9.67 -16.61 4.06
CA ASP A 216 10.97 -16.33 3.46
C ASP A 216 10.99 -15.05 2.61
N LEU A 217 9.87 -14.66 2.02
CA LEU A 217 9.70 -13.36 1.33
C LEU A 217 9.79 -12.16 2.28
N ALA A 218 9.55 -12.34 3.57
CA ALA A 218 9.57 -11.24 4.53
C ALA A 218 11.00 -10.85 4.89
N ARG A 219 11.35 -9.59 4.69
CA ARG A 219 12.65 -9.02 5.06
C ARG A 219 12.47 -7.81 5.96
N ARG A 220 13.43 -7.60 6.87
CA ARG A 220 13.45 -6.42 7.72
C ARG A 220 13.66 -5.17 6.87
N GLY A 221 12.84 -4.17 7.09
CA GLY A 221 12.93 -2.89 6.40
C GLY A 221 12.03 -1.84 7.04
N LYS A 222 12.31 -0.59 6.74
CA LYS A 222 11.48 0.53 7.17
C LYS A 222 10.14 0.47 6.44
N VAL A 223 9.06 0.40 7.18
CA VAL A 223 7.69 0.50 6.63
C VAL A 223 7.29 1.96 6.44
N LYS A 224 6.25 2.22 5.64
CA LYS A 224 5.78 3.59 5.36
C LYS A 224 5.45 4.38 6.65
N GLU A 225 5.11 3.70 7.74
CA GLU A 225 4.89 4.29 9.07
C GLU A 225 6.17 4.62 9.86
N GLY A 226 7.34 4.40 9.29
CA GLY A 226 8.64 4.75 9.87
C GLY A 226 9.27 3.68 10.78
N MET A 227 8.55 2.64 11.19
CA MET A 227 9.07 1.55 12.01
C MET A 227 9.84 0.53 11.16
N VAL A 228 10.79 -0.18 11.78
CA VAL A 228 11.50 -1.31 11.13
C VAL A 228 10.77 -2.60 11.49
N LYS A 229 10.21 -3.27 10.48
CA LYS A 229 9.48 -4.56 10.63
C LYS A 229 9.87 -5.52 9.52
N LYS A 230 9.58 -6.83 9.70
CA LYS A 230 9.58 -7.78 8.59
C LYS A 230 8.40 -7.44 7.67
N LYS A 231 8.66 -7.18 6.41
CA LYS A 231 7.68 -6.74 5.42
C LYS A 231 7.83 -7.44 4.07
N ILE A 232 6.81 -7.38 3.27
CA ILE A 232 6.81 -7.68 1.83
C ILE A 232 6.34 -6.45 1.07
N GLY A 233 6.70 -6.37 -0.22
CA GLY A 233 6.11 -5.43 -1.15
C GLY A 233 4.97 -6.08 -1.93
N ILE A 234 4.02 -5.26 -2.37
CA ILE A 234 2.95 -5.65 -3.28
C ILE A 234 2.90 -4.61 -4.38
N VAL A 235 3.24 -5.04 -5.60
CA VAL A 235 3.02 -4.27 -6.82
C VAL A 235 1.57 -4.49 -7.22
N LEU A 236 0.82 -3.42 -7.47
CA LEU A 236 -0.58 -3.49 -7.88
C LEU A 236 -0.82 -2.61 -9.10
N LEU A 237 -1.39 -3.21 -10.14
CA LEU A 237 -1.91 -2.54 -11.32
C LEU A 237 -3.43 -2.51 -11.23
N CYS A 238 -4.00 -1.31 -11.32
CA CYS A 238 -5.45 -1.07 -11.32
C CYS A 238 -5.90 -0.42 -12.61
N SER A 239 -7.19 -0.60 -12.96
CA SER A 239 -7.87 0.24 -13.96
C SER A 239 -8.06 1.67 -13.44
N GLU A 240 -8.49 2.57 -14.30
CA GLU A 240 -8.86 3.94 -13.93
C GLU A 240 -10.06 4.02 -12.96
N GLN A 241 -10.88 2.96 -12.93
CA GLN A 241 -11.96 2.82 -11.95
C GLN A 241 -11.50 2.15 -10.64
N GLY A 242 -10.23 1.70 -10.57
CA GLY A 242 -9.63 1.08 -9.38
C GLY A 242 -9.83 -0.44 -9.25
N HIS A 243 -10.22 -1.14 -10.33
CA HIS A 243 -10.26 -2.61 -10.31
C HIS A 243 -8.84 -3.18 -10.29
N PRO A 244 -8.52 -4.14 -9.43
CA PRO A 244 -7.24 -4.82 -9.45
C PRO A 244 -7.16 -5.70 -10.71
N LEU A 245 -6.26 -5.33 -11.62
CA LEU A 245 -6.06 -6.05 -12.89
C LEU A 245 -4.91 -7.05 -12.79
N ARG A 246 -3.87 -6.67 -12.05
CA ARG A 246 -2.70 -7.51 -11.80
C ARG A 246 -2.00 -7.10 -10.51
N TRP A 247 -1.44 -8.09 -9.81
CA TRP A 247 -0.62 -7.86 -8.62
C TRP A 247 0.57 -8.81 -8.59
N GLN A 248 1.60 -8.43 -7.83
CA GLN A 248 2.77 -9.25 -7.58
C GLN A 248 3.24 -9.07 -6.14
N VAL A 249 3.39 -10.16 -5.42
CA VAL A 249 4.02 -10.16 -4.11
C VAL A 249 5.52 -10.26 -4.28
N VAL A 250 6.26 -9.29 -3.76
CA VAL A 250 7.72 -9.20 -3.86
C VAL A 250 8.39 -9.21 -2.50
N GLN A 251 9.65 -9.62 -2.46
CA GLN A 251 10.44 -9.64 -1.23
C GLN A 251 10.56 -8.24 -0.64
N GLY A 252 10.45 -8.11 0.67
CA GLY A 252 10.36 -6.82 1.36
C GLY A 252 11.57 -5.90 1.27
N ALA A 253 12.72 -6.40 0.83
CA ALA A 253 13.94 -5.63 0.58
C ALA A 253 14.24 -5.44 -0.91
N SER A 254 13.39 -5.94 -1.82
CA SER A 254 13.58 -5.80 -3.26
C SER A 254 13.43 -4.36 -3.70
N ALA A 255 14.22 -3.96 -4.71
CA ALA A 255 14.03 -2.69 -5.39
C ALA A 255 12.66 -2.67 -6.12
N GLU A 256 11.92 -1.60 -5.97
CA GLU A 256 10.55 -1.46 -6.52
C GLU A 256 10.56 -1.42 -8.06
N GLY A 257 11.52 -0.73 -8.67
CA GLY A 257 11.59 -0.51 -10.11
C GLY A 257 11.61 -1.78 -10.97
N PRO A 258 12.48 -2.77 -10.72
CA PRO A 258 12.50 -4.02 -11.48
C PRO A 258 11.19 -4.81 -11.40
N ALA A 259 10.53 -4.83 -10.24
CA ALA A 259 9.25 -5.52 -10.06
C ALA A 259 8.12 -4.82 -10.84
N MET A 260 8.11 -3.49 -10.84
CA MET A 260 7.17 -2.69 -11.63
C MET A 260 7.37 -2.94 -13.13
N LEU A 261 8.61 -2.92 -13.62
CA LEU A 261 8.94 -3.22 -15.03
C LEU A 261 8.50 -4.62 -15.43
N GLN A 262 8.74 -5.62 -14.58
CA GLN A 262 8.29 -6.98 -14.83
C GLN A 262 6.76 -7.05 -14.96
N THR A 263 6.04 -6.38 -14.06
CA THR A 263 4.58 -6.30 -14.12
C THR A 263 4.11 -5.63 -15.43
N MET A 264 4.72 -4.51 -15.82
CA MET A 264 4.39 -3.81 -17.06
C MET A 264 4.61 -4.70 -18.29
N ARG A 265 5.75 -5.40 -18.39
CA ARG A 265 6.06 -6.32 -19.51
C ARG A 265 5.06 -7.45 -19.60
N THR A 266 4.63 -8.01 -18.47
CA THR A 266 3.64 -9.09 -18.44
C THR A 266 2.26 -8.62 -18.89
N VAL A 267 1.90 -7.37 -18.57
CA VAL A 267 0.62 -6.77 -18.97
C VAL A 267 0.54 -6.59 -20.49
N GLN A 268 1.66 -6.26 -21.16
CA GLN A 268 1.69 -6.15 -22.63
C GLN A 268 1.42 -7.49 -23.34
N GLN A 269 1.45 -8.62 -22.63
CA GLN A 269 1.12 -9.93 -23.17
C GLN A 269 -0.38 -10.26 -23.05
N VAL A 270 -1.17 -9.38 -22.46
CA VAL A 270 -2.61 -9.54 -22.27
C VAL A 270 -3.37 -8.73 -23.33
N PRO A 271 -4.07 -9.38 -24.29
CA PRO A 271 -4.60 -8.68 -25.48
C PRO A 271 -5.52 -7.50 -25.19
N TRP A 272 -6.31 -7.56 -24.14
CA TRP A 272 -7.23 -6.45 -23.77
C TRP A 272 -6.59 -5.38 -22.89
N LEU A 273 -5.33 -5.55 -22.46
CA LEU A 273 -4.55 -4.59 -21.66
C LEU A 273 -3.36 -4.04 -22.41
N GLU A 274 -2.98 -4.62 -23.54
CA GLU A 274 -1.86 -4.15 -24.35
C GLU A 274 -2.09 -2.72 -24.86
N GLN A 275 -1.02 -1.96 -25.04
CA GLN A 275 -1.06 -0.60 -25.57
C GLN A 275 -1.95 0.39 -24.79
N ILE A 276 -2.29 0.07 -23.54
CA ILE A 276 -2.96 1.02 -22.64
C ILE A 276 -1.87 1.76 -21.82
N PRO A 277 -1.92 3.11 -21.75
CA PRO A 277 -0.96 3.88 -20.99
C PRO A 277 -0.95 3.49 -19.51
N ILE A 278 0.23 3.25 -18.94
CA ILE A 278 0.42 2.92 -17.52
C ILE A 278 0.99 4.15 -16.81
N VAL A 279 0.24 4.69 -15.86
CA VAL A 279 0.69 5.75 -14.98
C VAL A 279 1.39 5.12 -13.78
N CYS A 280 2.63 5.50 -13.54
CA CYS A 280 3.43 4.94 -12.46
C CYS A 280 4.11 6.02 -11.62
N ASP A 281 4.61 5.62 -10.44
CA ASP A 281 5.23 6.54 -9.50
C ASP A 281 6.58 7.05 -10.00
N ARG A 282 7.04 8.13 -9.36
CA ARG A 282 8.34 8.76 -9.58
C ARG A 282 9.52 7.79 -9.45
N ALA A 283 9.38 6.67 -8.74
CA ALA A 283 10.40 5.62 -8.69
C ALA A 283 10.80 5.14 -10.09
N MET A 284 9.89 5.18 -11.06
CA MET A 284 10.11 4.83 -12.47
C MET A 284 10.68 5.97 -13.30
N GLY A 285 10.83 7.17 -12.75
CA GLY A 285 11.33 8.37 -13.42
C GLY A 285 12.85 8.47 -13.55
N ARG A 286 13.58 7.36 -13.43
CA ARG A 286 15.01 7.27 -13.73
C ARG A 286 15.20 6.99 -15.20
N SER A 287 16.21 7.61 -15.81
CA SER A 287 16.54 7.41 -17.25
C SER A 287 16.72 5.93 -17.62
N GLU A 288 17.24 5.12 -16.70
CA GLU A 288 17.39 3.67 -16.85
C GLU A 288 16.04 2.98 -17.11
N TYR A 289 15.04 3.20 -16.24
CA TYR A 289 13.72 2.59 -16.37
C TYR A 289 12.93 3.15 -17.55
N ILE A 290 13.07 4.47 -17.82
CA ILE A 290 12.44 5.11 -18.98
C ILE A 290 12.94 4.46 -20.28
N ARG A 291 14.24 4.21 -20.40
CA ARG A 291 14.81 3.50 -21.56
C ARG A 291 14.28 2.08 -21.70
N GLU A 292 14.21 1.33 -20.58
CA GLU A 292 13.67 -0.03 -20.61
C GLU A 292 12.19 -0.09 -21.00
N MET A 293 11.38 0.89 -20.57
CA MET A 293 9.98 1.01 -20.98
C MET A 293 9.85 1.36 -22.46
N LEU A 294 10.70 2.27 -22.98
CA LEU A 294 10.74 2.62 -24.41
C LEU A 294 11.17 1.43 -25.29
N ASP A 295 12.18 0.68 -24.87
CA ASP A 295 12.68 -0.50 -25.57
C ASP A 295 11.65 -1.63 -25.65
N ALA A 296 10.79 -1.73 -24.62
CA ALA A 296 9.68 -2.67 -24.57
C ALA A 296 8.38 -2.13 -25.21
N ASP A 297 8.42 -0.95 -25.84
CA ASP A 297 7.27 -0.24 -26.44
C ASP A 297 6.08 -0.09 -25.47
N ILE A 298 6.36 0.04 -24.17
CA ILE A 298 5.34 0.25 -23.14
C ILE A 298 4.90 1.70 -23.16
N GLN A 299 3.61 1.97 -23.30
CA GLN A 299 3.06 3.29 -23.11
C GLN A 299 3.01 3.63 -21.62
N PHE A 300 3.67 4.70 -21.22
CA PHE A 300 3.77 5.09 -19.80
C PHE A 300 3.64 6.60 -19.61
N VAL A 301 3.25 6.97 -18.39
CA VAL A 301 3.36 8.33 -17.84
C VAL A 301 3.96 8.24 -16.45
N THR A 302 5.10 8.90 -16.22
CA THR A 302 5.76 8.93 -14.91
C THR A 302 6.28 10.32 -14.60
N SER A 303 6.72 10.56 -13.36
CA SER A 303 7.38 11.81 -12.98
C SER A 303 8.89 11.64 -12.96
N LEU A 304 9.60 12.50 -13.65
CA LEU A 304 11.06 12.54 -13.70
C LEU A 304 11.63 12.86 -12.30
N LEU A 305 12.75 12.25 -11.96
CA LEU A 305 13.48 12.60 -10.74
C LEU A 305 14.22 13.95 -10.95
N LYS A 306 14.28 14.77 -9.90
CA LYS A 306 14.98 16.07 -9.98
C LYS A 306 16.43 15.99 -10.49
N PRO A 307 17.26 15.00 -10.10
CA PRO A 307 18.61 14.84 -10.64
C PRO A 307 18.68 14.61 -12.16
N GLU A 308 17.59 14.12 -12.74
CA GLU A 308 17.51 13.82 -14.18
C GLU A 308 17.11 15.06 -15.04
N PHE A 309 16.66 16.17 -14.43
CA PHE A 309 16.12 17.32 -15.16
C PHE A 309 17.12 17.89 -16.16
N ASP A 310 18.38 18.01 -15.79
CA ASP A 310 19.41 18.58 -16.64
C ASP A 310 19.71 17.69 -17.86
N SER A 311 19.76 16.38 -17.64
CA SER A 311 20.03 15.42 -18.72
C SER A 311 18.92 15.41 -19.79
N TYR A 312 17.70 15.81 -19.41
CA TYR A 312 16.57 15.99 -20.35
C TYR A 312 16.46 17.42 -20.88
N GLY A 313 17.38 18.31 -20.53
CA GLY A 313 17.35 19.71 -20.94
C GLY A 313 16.12 20.49 -20.46
N VAL A 314 15.58 20.10 -19.27
CA VAL A 314 14.36 20.71 -18.71
C VAL A 314 14.63 22.16 -18.32
N LYS A 315 13.91 23.10 -18.95
CA LYS A 315 13.90 24.52 -18.59
C LYS A 315 12.53 24.86 -18.00
N LEU A 316 12.52 25.33 -16.74
CA LEU A 316 11.28 25.67 -16.04
C LEU A 316 11.15 27.21 -15.94
N PRO A 317 9.94 27.76 -16.10
CA PRO A 317 9.70 29.21 -15.98
C PRO A 317 9.64 29.62 -14.49
N SER A 318 10.74 29.43 -13.76
CA SER A 318 10.81 29.61 -12.32
C SER A 318 11.38 30.96 -11.86
N GLU A 319 12.05 31.71 -12.74
CA GLU A 319 12.78 32.93 -12.39
C GLU A 319 11.94 33.93 -11.57
N ARG A 320 10.77 34.29 -12.08
CA ARG A 320 9.85 35.22 -11.38
C ARG A 320 9.20 34.64 -10.12
N LEU A 321 9.26 33.31 -9.91
CA LEU A 321 8.74 32.64 -8.73
C LEU A 321 9.76 32.65 -7.60
N LEU A 322 11.07 32.78 -7.91
CA LEU A 322 12.14 32.78 -6.92
C LEU A 322 12.12 34.03 -6.03
N ASP A 323 11.61 35.14 -6.54
CA ASP A 323 11.55 36.44 -5.83
C ASP A 323 10.37 36.52 -4.84
N LEU A 324 9.46 35.54 -4.85
CA LEU A 324 8.31 35.54 -3.95
C LEU A 324 8.73 35.34 -2.49
N PRO A 325 8.01 35.95 -1.54
CA PRO A 325 8.30 35.81 -0.12
C PRO A 325 8.15 34.37 0.35
N VAL A 326 8.94 33.99 1.36
CA VAL A 326 8.89 32.66 2.00
C VAL A 326 8.10 32.80 3.29
N ALA A 327 7.16 31.87 3.53
CA ALA A 327 6.40 31.83 4.77
C ALA A 327 7.33 31.62 5.97
N ARG A 328 7.14 32.39 7.04
CA ARG A 328 7.88 32.29 8.30
C ARG A 328 7.16 31.36 9.28
N SER A 329 5.85 31.25 9.16
CA SER A 329 5.02 30.37 9.97
C SER A 329 4.04 29.55 9.12
N ARG A 330 3.35 28.60 9.75
CA ARG A 330 2.37 27.75 9.07
C ARG A 330 1.13 28.55 8.64
N GLU A 331 0.78 29.59 9.37
CA GLU A 331 -0.36 30.49 9.11
C GLU A 331 -0.15 31.32 7.83
N GLU A 332 1.10 31.69 7.54
CA GLU A 332 1.45 32.48 6.36
C GLU A 332 1.45 31.66 5.06
N LEU A 333 1.44 30.32 5.14
CA LEU A 333 1.45 29.45 3.95
C LEU A 333 0.30 29.76 2.98
N GLY A 334 -0.88 30.08 3.51
CA GLY A 334 -2.05 30.42 2.69
C GLY A 334 -1.84 31.70 1.87
N ALA A 335 -1.23 32.72 2.46
CA ALA A 335 -0.91 33.98 1.78
C ALA A 335 0.17 33.78 0.71
N CYS A 336 1.25 33.06 1.03
CA CYS A 336 2.30 32.72 0.07
C CYS A 336 1.77 31.87 -1.09
N THR A 337 0.84 30.93 -0.84
CA THR A 337 0.18 30.15 -1.87
C THR A 337 -0.64 31.02 -2.83
N LYS A 338 -1.38 32.00 -2.31
CA LYS A 338 -2.14 32.96 -3.13
C LYS A 338 -1.20 33.78 -4.02
N GLN A 339 -0.11 34.33 -3.46
CA GLN A 339 0.89 35.08 -4.23
C GLN A 339 1.53 34.23 -5.32
N ALA A 340 1.90 32.97 -5.02
CA ALA A 340 2.43 32.05 -6.01
C ALA A 340 1.41 31.73 -7.11
N THR A 341 0.11 31.63 -6.77
CA THR A 341 -0.96 31.42 -7.75
C THR A 341 -1.12 32.63 -8.68
N GLU A 342 -1.09 33.84 -8.11
CA GLU A 342 -1.18 35.08 -8.91
C GLU A 342 0.03 35.27 -9.81
N GLN A 343 1.23 34.97 -9.30
CA GLN A 343 2.45 35.04 -10.10
C GLN A 343 2.47 34.00 -11.22
N ALA A 344 2.02 32.76 -10.94
CA ALA A 344 1.92 31.72 -11.95
C ALA A 344 1.00 32.15 -13.12
N ARG A 345 -0.08 32.88 -12.86
CA ARG A 345 -0.98 33.42 -13.90
C ARG A 345 -0.31 34.49 -14.77
N LYS A 346 0.74 35.15 -14.27
CA LYS A 346 1.51 36.19 -14.99
C LYS A 346 2.72 35.61 -15.74
N THR A 347 2.95 34.31 -15.64
CA THR A 347 4.03 33.59 -16.35
C THR A 347 3.48 32.87 -17.58
N GLU A 348 4.33 32.16 -18.30
CA GLU A 348 3.97 31.34 -19.47
C GLU A 348 3.22 30.04 -19.10
N LEU A 349 2.83 29.88 -17.82
CA LEU A 349 2.13 28.70 -17.34
C LEU A 349 0.64 28.77 -17.69
N GLN A 350 0.12 27.72 -18.29
CA GLN A 350 -1.31 27.57 -18.57
C GLN A 350 -2.02 26.92 -17.40
N GLN A 351 -3.24 27.36 -17.12
CA GLN A 351 -4.01 26.86 -15.97
C GLN A 351 -4.78 25.58 -16.33
N VAL A 352 -4.62 24.51 -15.50
CA VAL A 352 -5.41 23.28 -15.58
C VAL A 352 -6.63 23.31 -14.66
N SER A 353 -6.42 23.83 -13.43
CA SER A 353 -7.45 23.99 -12.39
C SER A 353 -7.06 25.13 -11.46
N ASN A 354 -7.90 25.47 -10.47
CA ASN A 354 -7.66 26.59 -9.56
C ASN A 354 -6.25 26.64 -8.95
N ASN A 355 -5.65 25.48 -8.68
CA ASN A 355 -4.36 25.34 -8.00
C ASN A 355 -3.35 24.52 -8.82
N LEU A 356 -3.52 24.42 -10.12
CA LEU A 356 -2.62 23.66 -10.98
C LEU A 356 -2.38 24.38 -12.30
N PHE A 357 -1.11 24.56 -12.61
CA PHE A 357 -0.62 25.16 -13.83
C PHE A 357 0.30 24.19 -14.55
N TYR A 358 0.50 24.34 -15.84
CA TYR A 358 1.39 23.49 -16.63
C TYR A 358 2.08 24.28 -17.72
N THR A 359 3.16 23.70 -18.24
CA THR A 359 3.81 24.08 -19.50
C THR A 359 4.19 22.82 -20.27
N ASP A 360 3.95 22.81 -21.56
CA ASP A 360 4.39 21.72 -22.44
C ASP A 360 5.86 21.96 -22.82
N LEU A 361 6.73 21.05 -22.43
CA LEU A 361 8.15 21.09 -22.72
C LEU A 361 8.48 20.40 -24.06
N GLY A 362 7.46 19.84 -24.72
CA GLY A 362 7.59 19.20 -26.02
C GLY A 362 8.21 17.80 -25.96
N VAL A 363 8.69 17.35 -27.10
CA VAL A 363 9.32 16.04 -27.28
C VAL A 363 10.83 16.20 -27.19
N VAL A 364 11.43 15.52 -26.21
CA VAL A 364 12.88 15.56 -25.94
C VAL A 364 13.50 14.18 -26.17
N GLN A 365 14.81 14.17 -26.39
CA GLN A 365 15.55 12.92 -26.51
C GLN A 365 15.84 12.35 -25.13
N CYS A 366 15.59 11.05 -24.93
CA CYS A 366 15.99 10.36 -23.72
C CYS A 366 17.52 10.28 -23.65
N PRO A 367 18.15 10.68 -22.54
CA PRO A 367 19.60 10.67 -22.41
C PRO A 367 20.20 9.28 -22.66
N VAL A 368 21.30 9.23 -23.37
CA VAL A 368 22.09 8.01 -23.56
C VAL A 368 23.03 7.90 -22.36
N ASP A 369 23.12 6.73 -21.76
CA ASP A 369 24.04 6.48 -20.66
C ASP A 369 25.43 6.23 -21.25
N GLU A 370 26.21 7.28 -21.46
CA GLU A 370 27.58 7.17 -21.94
C GLU A 370 28.48 6.42 -20.95
N THR A 371 28.10 6.36 -19.67
CA THR A 371 28.87 5.66 -18.63
C THR A 371 28.68 4.14 -18.64
N ARG A 372 27.66 3.61 -19.34
CA ARG A 372 27.41 2.16 -19.49
C ARG A 372 27.97 1.57 -20.79
N ALA A 373 28.60 2.36 -21.65
CA ALA A 373 29.12 1.86 -22.94
C ALA A 373 30.32 0.90 -22.80
N THR A 374 30.89 0.69 -21.60
CA THR A 374 32.08 -0.15 -21.38
C THR A 374 32.10 -0.95 -20.09
N GLY A 375 31.01 -1.11 -19.38
CA GLY A 375 31.01 -1.83 -18.10
C GLY A 375 30.44 -3.25 -18.23
N THR A 376 31.28 -4.24 -18.55
CA THR A 376 31.04 -5.60 -18.07
C THR A 376 30.75 -5.53 -16.56
N PRO A 377 29.72 -6.21 -16.04
CA PRO A 377 29.50 -6.22 -14.59
C PRO A 377 30.78 -6.63 -13.89
N MET A 378 31.26 -5.81 -12.94
CA MET A 378 32.48 -6.09 -12.20
C MET A 378 32.42 -7.51 -11.63
N THR A 379 33.42 -8.31 -11.94
CA THR A 379 33.53 -9.67 -11.43
C THR A 379 33.93 -9.68 -9.95
N CYS A 380 33.73 -10.79 -9.27
CA CYS A 380 34.19 -10.94 -7.88
C CYS A 380 35.68 -10.78 -7.74
N SER A 381 36.46 -11.28 -8.72
CA SER A 381 37.94 -11.14 -8.76
C SER A 381 38.34 -9.67 -8.96
N GLU A 382 37.69 -8.91 -9.81
CA GLU A 382 37.93 -7.47 -9.97
C GLU A 382 37.58 -6.68 -8.70
N ALA A 383 36.49 -7.04 -8.04
CA ALA A 383 36.05 -6.44 -6.77
C ALA A 383 37.10 -6.69 -5.66
N MET A 384 37.70 -7.87 -5.61
CA MET A 384 38.76 -8.23 -4.67
C MET A 384 40.04 -7.45 -4.95
N ARG A 385 40.48 -7.33 -6.23
CA ARG A 385 41.66 -6.50 -6.59
C ARG A 385 41.42 -5.03 -6.18
N LEU A 386 40.23 -4.50 -6.38
CA LEU A 386 39.88 -3.15 -5.94
C LEU A 386 39.94 -3.02 -4.40
N ALA A 387 39.49 -4.04 -3.67
CA ALA A 387 39.60 -4.09 -2.21
C ALA A 387 41.07 -4.02 -1.72
N HIS A 388 41.95 -4.78 -2.34
CA HIS A 388 43.41 -4.75 -2.05
C HIS A 388 44.00 -3.37 -2.35
N CYS A 389 43.69 -2.77 -3.53
CA CYS A 389 44.16 -1.42 -3.87
C CYS A 389 43.72 -0.35 -2.85
N LEU A 390 42.50 -0.47 -2.31
CA LEU A 390 42.00 0.44 -1.27
C LEU A 390 42.79 0.30 0.05
N VAL A 391 43.12 -0.90 0.45
CA VAL A 391 43.84 -1.16 1.69
C VAL A 391 45.31 -0.78 1.54
N GLU A 392 45.97 -1.20 0.46
CA GLU A 392 47.39 -0.91 0.16
C GLU A 392 47.60 0.60 -0.03
N GLY A 393 46.68 1.31 -0.69
CA GLY A 393 46.78 2.75 -0.87
C GLY A 393 46.79 3.55 0.44
N VAL A 394 46.20 3.01 1.50
CA VAL A 394 46.27 3.60 2.85
C VAL A 394 47.51 3.12 3.60
N ALA A 395 47.84 1.85 3.50
CA ALA A 395 48.99 1.27 4.16
C ALA A 395 50.32 1.89 3.65
N SER A 396 50.40 2.18 2.36
CA SER A 396 51.56 2.85 1.74
C SER A 396 51.63 4.37 1.98
N GLY A 397 50.66 4.94 2.69
CA GLY A 397 50.60 6.39 2.94
C GLY A 397 50.13 7.23 1.74
N LYS A 398 49.78 6.61 0.61
CA LYS A 398 49.26 7.31 -0.58
C LYS A 398 47.98 8.07 -0.30
N PHE A 399 47.13 7.55 0.60
CA PHE A 399 45.89 8.17 1.04
C PHE A 399 45.83 8.19 2.57
N ALA A 400 45.38 9.30 3.14
CA ALA A 400 45.26 9.48 4.59
C ALA A 400 44.14 8.58 5.21
N THR A 401 43.12 8.19 4.44
CA THR A 401 42.02 7.35 4.91
C THR A 401 41.46 6.49 3.77
N HIS A 402 40.80 5.38 4.12
CA HIS A 402 40.10 4.54 3.15
C HIS A 402 38.97 5.31 2.40
N ALA A 403 38.32 6.28 3.07
CA ALA A 403 37.36 7.13 2.42
C ALA A 403 37.95 8.08 1.38
N ALA A 404 39.21 8.53 1.59
CA ALA A 404 39.98 9.31 0.61
C ALA A 404 40.37 8.44 -0.59
N ALA A 405 40.88 7.22 -0.33
CA ALA A 405 41.21 6.23 -1.36
C ALA A 405 39.94 5.88 -2.21
N ALA A 406 38.83 5.62 -1.58
CA ALA A 406 37.58 5.33 -2.28
C ALA A 406 37.12 6.49 -3.21
N ARG A 407 37.19 7.73 -2.73
CA ARG A 407 36.83 8.91 -3.53
C ARG A 407 37.75 9.09 -4.74
N SER A 408 39.08 8.85 -4.59
CA SER A 408 40.01 8.96 -5.70
C SER A 408 39.77 7.92 -6.80
N MET A 409 39.10 6.81 -6.45
CA MET A 409 38.68 5.74 -7.37
C MET A 409 37.21 5.92 -7.86
N GLY A 410 36.58 7.08 -7.63
CA GLY A 410 35.24 7.35 -8.04
C GLY A 410 34.15 6.65 -7.24
N LEU A 411 34.49 6.11 -6.04
CA LEU A 411 33.55 5.38 -5.18
C LEU A 411 33.01 6.26 -4.04
N SER A 412 31.75 6.01 -3.66
CA SER A 412 31.25 6.57 -2.42
C SER A 412 31.94 5.94 -1.19
N ALA A 413 31.97 6.65 -0.05
CA ALA A 413 32.59 6.13 1.18
C ALA A 413 31.94 4.81 1.64
N VAL A 414 30.63 4.67 1.46
CA VAL A 414 29.85 3.45 1.77
C VAL A 414 30.31 2.30 0.86
N ARG A 415 30.45 2.56 -0.44
CA ARG A 415 30.89 1.56 -1.40
C ARG A 415 32.34 1.15 -1.15
N GLY A 416 33.21 2.12 -0.84
CA GLY A 416 34.59 1.85 -0.43
C GLY A 416 34.67 0.95 0.80
N THR A 417 33.79 1.15 1.79
CA THR A 417 33.75 0.26 2.98
C THR A 417 33.26 -1.15 2.61
N GLN A 418 32.30 -1.30 1.69
CA GLN A 418 31.87 -2.62 1.22
C GLN A 418 33.00 -3.39 0.55
N TYR A 419 33.75 -2.75 -0.36
CA TYR A 419 34.93 -3.37 -1.00
C TYR A 419 36.01 -3.71 0.03
N ARG A 420 36.38 -2.78 0.90
CA ARG A 420 37.37 -3.05 1.96
C ARG A 420 36.98 -4.28 2.81
N ASN A 421 35.70 -4.49 3.10
CA ASN A 421 35.26 -5.63 3.90
C ASN A 421 35.54 -6.98 3.22
N LEU A 422 35.78 -7.03 1.90
CA LEU A 422 36.21 -8.25 1.22
C LEU A 422 37.55 -8.77 1.74
N THR A 423 38.44 -7.89 2.22
CA THR A 423 39.72 -8.31 2.82
C THR A 423 39.55 -8.95 4.20
N LYS A 424 38.35 -9.07 4.73
CA LYS A 424 38.02 -9.87 5.93
C LYS A 424 37.95 -11.37 5.66
N LEU A 425 37.81 -11.78 4.39
CA LEU A 425 37.92 -13.19 4.01
C LEU A 425 39.28 -13.73 4.34
N ASP A 426 39.39 -15.03 4.66
CA ASP A 426 40.69 -15.68 4.89
C ASP A 426 41.57 -15.65 3.64
N ALA A 427 42.89 -15.76 3.80
CA ALA A 427 43.85 -15.67 2.69
C ALA A 427 43.51 -16.66 1.54
N ASP A 428 43.20 -17.91 1.88
CA ASP A 428 42.83 -18.95 0.92
C ASP A 428 41.52 -18.60 0.17
N GLN A 429 40.55 -18.01 0.87
CA GLN A 429 39.32 -17.56 0.25
C GLN A 429 39.55 -16.38 -0.69
N GLN A 430 40.40 -15.43 -0.30
CA GLN A 430 40.78 -14.30 -1.15
C GLN A 430 41.50 -14.79 -2.42
N GLU A 431 42.36 -15.78 -2.32
CA GLU A 431 43.03 -16.39 -3.48
C GLU A 431 42.05 -17.09 -4.41
N GLN A 432 41.09 -17.83 -3.86
CA GLN A 432 40.01 -18.46 -4.63
C GLN A 432 39.13 -17.43 -5.34
N VAL A 433 38.85 -16.27 -4.72
CA VAL A 433 38.17 -15.16 -5.38
C VAL A 433 39.02 -14.56 -6.50
N LEU A 434 40.32 -14.32 -6.26
CA LEU A 434 41.21 -13.75 -7.24
C LEU A 434 41.45 -14.65 -8.45
N SER A 435 41.42 -15.98 -8.24
CA SER A 435 41.49 -16.99 -9.31
C SER A 435 40.22 -17.09 -10.16
N GLY A 436 39.15 -16.36 -9.80
CA GLY A 436 37.88 -16.32 -10.55
C GLY A 436 36.90 -17.47 -10.25
N GLN A 437 37.17 -18.31 -9.24
CA GLN A 437 36.29 -19.44 -8.92
C GLN A 437 34.86 -19.05 -8.54
N VAL A 438 34.68 -17.81 -8.06
CA VAL A 438 33.37 -17.23 -7.67
C VAL A 438 32.84 -16.16 -8.63
N ASP A 439 33.50 -15.92 -9.77
CA ASP A 439 33.12 -14.87 -10.74
C ASP A 439 31.78 -15.13 -11.42
N ARG A 440 31.25 -16.35 -11.32
CA ARG A 440 29.88 -16.72 -11.71
C ARG A 440 28.79 -16.15 -10.79
N HIS A 441 29.15 -15.56 -9.65
CA HIS A 441 28.26 -14.95 -8.70
C HIS A 441 28.36 -13.43 -8.73
N THR A 442 27.33 -12.76 -8.22
CA THR A 442 27.34 -11.30 -8.10
C THR A 442 28.23 -10.86 -6.94
N VAL A 443 28.94 -9.75 -7.10
CA VAL A 443 29.77 -9.13 -6.04
C VAL A 443 28.97 -8.88 -4.75
N ASN A 444 27.66 -8.63 -4.85
CA ASN A 444 26.80 -8.44 -3.67
C ASN A 444 26.70 -9.72 -2.80
N ARG A 445 26.72 -10.91 -3.38
CA ARG A 445 26.76 -12.17 -2.62
C ARG A 445 28.06 -12.31 -1.86
N LEU A 446 29.16 -11.97 -2.51
CA LEU A 446 30.48 -11.99 -1.87
C LEU A 446 30.56 -10.99 -0.70
N PHE A 447 29.94 -9.80 -0.83
CA PHE A 447 29.83 -8.85 0.28
C PHE A 447 29.07 -9.41 1.48
N VAL A 448 28.01 -10.18 1.26
CA VAL A 448 27.25 -10.81 2.36
C VAL A 448 28.13 -11.78 3.12
N VAL A 449 28.85 -12.67 2.43
CA VAL A 449 29.74 -13.65 3.05
C VAL A 449 30.89 -12.96 3.78
N ALA A 450 31.51 -11.95 3.19
CA ALA A 450 32.62 -11.22 3.80
C ALA A 450 32.24 -10.43 5.07
N ASN A 451 30.97 -10.18 5.32
CA ASN A 451 30.47 -9.47 6.50
C ASN A 451 29.98 -10.41 7.62
N ILE A 452 30.08 -11.72 7.49
CA ILE A 452 29.79 -12.68 8.55
C ILE A 452 30.89 -12.58 9.61
N GLU A 453 30.49 -12.35 10.87
CA GLU A 453 31.45 -12.16 11.98
C GLU A 453 32.01 -13.49 12.50
N ASP A 454 31.20 -14.54 12.49
CA ASP A 454 31.62 -15.89 12.86
C ASP A 454 32.44 -16.52 11.75
N ARG A 455 33.69 -16.92 12.08
CA ARG A 455 34.66 -17.45 11.11
C ARG A 455 34.29 -18.82 10.56
N GLU A 456 33.67 -19.68 11.36
CA GLU A 456 33.26 -21.01 10.93
C GLU A 456 32.05 -20.90 10.01
N GLU A 457 31.08 -20.06 10.37
CA GLU A 457 29.95 -19.75 9.53
C GLU A 457 30.36 -19.07 8.21
N GLN A 458 31.31 -18.14 8.25
CA GLN A 458 31.87 -17.48 7.07
C GLN A 458 32.47 -18.50 6.09
N ARG A 459 33.29 -19.45 6.60
CA ARG A 459 33.90 -20.52 5.81
C ARG A 459 32.86 -21.45 5.21
N ALA A 460 31.88 -21.84 5.98
CA ALA A 460 30.77 -22.69 5.50
C ALA A 460 29.99 -22.03 4.39
N GLN A 461 29.59 -20.76 4.56
CA GLN A 461 28.87 -19.98 3.58
C GLN A 461 29.69 -19.69 2.31
N PHE A 462 31.01 -19.49 2.45
CA PHE A 462 31.89 -19.33 1.31
C PHE A 462 32.07 -20.64 0.50
N THR A 463 32.18 -21.77 1.18
CA THR A 463 32.23 -23.10 0.57
C THR A 463 30.93 -23.41 -0.17
N GLU A 464 29.79 -23.08 0.45
CA GLU A 464 28.48 -23.19 -0.17
C GLU A 464 28.40 -22.32 -1.44
N LEU A 465 28.90 -21.09 -1.40
CA LEU A 465 28.96 -20.18 -2.55
C LEU A 465 29.73 -20.79 -3.74
N ILE A 466 30.85 -21.46 -3.46
CA ILE A 466 31.67 -22.14 -4.51
C ILE A 466 30.85 -23.29 -5.15
N HIS A 467 30.10 -24.05 -4.37
CA HIS A 467 29.38 -25.23 -4.86
C HIS A 467 27.97 -24.94 -5.42
N GLN A 468 27.40 -23.78 -5.11
CA GLN A 468 26.08 -23.39 -5.63
C GLN A 468 26.08 -23.17 -7.14
N ALA A 469 24.99 -23.60 -7.80
CA ALA A 469 24.74 -23.25 -9.20
C ALA A 469 24.68 -21.71 -9.37
N PRO A 470 25.08 -21.16 -10.53
CA PRO A 470 25.01 -19.72 -10.79
C PRO A 470 23.58 -19.22 -10.57
N SER A 471 23.46 -18.05 -9.95
CA SER A 471 22.14 -17.41 -9.72
C SER A 471 21.36 -17.30 -11.04
N PRO A 472 20.03 -17.54 -11.04
CA PRO A 472 19.21 -17.36 -12.24
C PRO A 472 19.38 -15.98 -12.90
N HIS A 473 19.70 -14.95 -12.12
CA HIS A 473 20.03 -13.62 -12.64
C HIS A 473 21.33 -13.53 -13.43
N HIS A 474 22.30 -14.41 -13.18
CA HIS A 474 23.55 -14.41 -13.94
C HIS A 474 23.41 -15.19 -15.24
N VAL A 475 22.63 -16.27 -15.24
CA VAL A 475 22.26 -17.03 -16.45
C VAL A 475 21.37 -16.15 -17.35
N GLN A 476 20.43 -15.38 -16.82
CA GLN A 476 19.64 -14.43 -17.60
C GLN A 476 20.51 -13.27 -18.12
N SER A 477 21.45 -12.75 -17.35
CA SER A 477 22.38 -11.70 -17.83
C SER A 477 23.34 -12.23 -18.90
N SER A 478 23.84 -13.46 -18.79
CA SER A 478 24.70 -14.07 -19.81
C SER A 478 23.91 -14.49 -21.06
N VAL A 479 22.68 -14.97 -20.92
CA VAL A 479 21.78 -15.27 -22.05
C VAL A 479 21.29 -13.98 -22.72
N ILE A 480 21.02 -12.92 -21.95
CA ILE A 480 20.67 -11.60 -22.50
C ILE A 480 21.90 -10.96 -23.14
N ALA A 481 23.10 -11.10 -22.57
CA ALA A 481 24.34 -10.63 -23.18
C ALA A 481 24.69 -11.41 -24.44
N SER A 482 24.49 -12.72 -24.50
CA SER A 482 24.69 -13.52 -25.73
C SER A 482 23.59 -13.27 -26.76
N ALA A 483 22.34 -13.05 -26.37
CA ALA A 483 21.25 -12.66 -27.27
C ALA A 483 21.40 -11.24 -27.80
N SER A 484 22.00 -10.32 -27.00
CA SER A 484 22.29 -8.95 -27.47
C SER A 484 23.58 -8.85 -28.31
N ALA A 485 24.53 -9.78 -28.16
CA ALA A 485 25.71 -9.85 -29.02
C ALA A 485 25.38 -10.28 -30.48
N HIS A 486 24.27 -10.94 -30.71
CA HIS A 486 23.80 -11.32 -32.07
C HIS A 486 22.84 -10.29 -32.71
N LYS A 487 22.50 -9.19 -32.02
CA LYS A 487 21.77 -8.04 -32.59
C LYS A 487 22.61 -6.77 -32.63
N ARG A 488 23.84 -6.86 -33.16
CA ARG A 488 24.52 -5.68 -33.68
C ARG A 488 24.07 -5.49 -35.14
N SER A 489 22.93 -4.78 -35.34
CA SER A 489 22.68 -4.06 -36.59
C SER A 489 21.37 -3.27 -36.48
N ALA A 490 21.49 -2.02 -36.38
CA ALA A 490 20.78 -0.88 -36.92
C ALA A 490 20.98 0.30 -35.98
N PRO A 491 21.17 1.52 -36.44
CA PRO A 491 21.23 2.69 -35.59
C PRO A 491 19.91 2.74 -34.83
N SER A 492 19.98 2.59 -33.50
CA SER A 492 18.81 2.64 -32.64
C SER A 492 18.07 3.95 -32.92
N ARG A 493 16.78 3.86 -33.29
CA ARG A 493 15.93 5.05 -33.44
C ARG A 493 16.09 5.91 -32.20
N PRO A 494 16.26 7.23 -32.33
CA PRO A 494 16.42 8.08 -31.16
C PRO A 494 15.22 7.90 -30.24
N ARG A 495 15.49 7.45 -29.00
CA ARG A 495 14.46 7.28 -27.97
C ARG A 495 13.95 8.65 -27.57
N ARG A 496 12.71 8.96 -27.94
CA ARG A 496 12.07 10.24 -27.66
C ARG A 496 10.95 10.06 -26.64
N VAL A 497 10.80 11.05 -25.77
CA VAL A 497 9.73 11.14 -24.78
C VAL A 497 9.08 12.52 -24.83
N ARG A 498 7.83 12.60 -24.49
CA ARG A 498 7.13 13.87 -24.30
C ARG A 498 7.27 14.30 -22.85
N CYS A 499 7.70 15.54 -22.62
CA CYS A 499 7.86 16.14 -21.31
C CYS A 499 6.80 17.22 -21.08
N VAL A 500 6.18 17.22 -19.92
CA VAL A 500 5.23 18.24 -19.47
C VAL A 500 5.55 18.59 -18.03
N ALA A 501 5.75 19.86 -17.73
CA ALA A 501 5.91 20.30 -16.34
C ALA A 501 4.59 20.86 -15.81
N TYR A 502 4.20 20.46 -14.62
CA TYR A 502 3.13 21.12 -13.89
C TYR A 502 3.64 21.78 -12.61
N PHE A 503 3.01 22.90 -12.27
CA PHE A 503 3.31 23.71 -11.09
C PHE A 503 2.13 23.72 -10.14
N ASN A 504 2.41 23.46 -8.86
CA ASN A 504 1.44 23.53 -7.78
C ASN A 504 1.88 24.60 -6.77
N PRO A 505 1.17 25.75 -6.66
CA PRO A 505 1.52 26.85 -5.76
C PRO A 505 1.56 26.47 -4.27
N GLU A 506 0.70 25.56 -3.84
CA GLU A 506 0.68 25.09 -2.45
C GLU A 506 1.93 24.25 -2.12
N ILE A 507 2.31 23.34 -3.02
CA ILE A 507 3.55 22.57 -2.88
C ILE A 507 4.76 23.49 -2.94
N PHE A 508 4.75 24.49 -3.81
CA PHE A 508 5.80 25.52 -3.88
C PHE A 508 5.99 26.26 -2.56
N ALA A 509 4.94 26.85 -2.02
CA ALA A 509 5.00 27.58 -0.75
C ALA A 509 5.49 26.68 0.39
N ARG A 510 4.98 25.45 0.46
CA ARG A 510 5.36 24.45 1.47
C ARG A 510 6.81 24.00 1.37
N GLN A 511 7.32 23.74 0.15
CA GLN A 511 8.71 23.32 -0.06
C GLN A 511 9.68 24.42 0.33
N ARG A 512 9.38 25.68 -0.01
CA ARG A 512 10.20 26.82 0.37
C ARG A 512 10.21 27.04 1.88
N TRP A 513 9.05 26.96 2.53
CA TRP A 513 8.95 27.06 3.99
C TRP A 513 9.76 25.96 4.70
N ILE A 514 9.66 24.70 4.25
CA ILE A 514 10.45 23.57 4.80
C ILE A 514 11.94 23.83 4.61
N ALA A 515 12.35 24.33 3.44
CA ALA A 515 13.75 24.62 3.17
C ALA A 515 14.28 25.72 4.06
N ASP A 516 13.53 26.81 4.23
CA ASP A 516 13.89 27.94 5.12
C ASP A 516 13.94 27.50 6.59
N THR A 517 13.01 26.66 7.03
CA THR A 517 13.02 26.08 8.38
C THR A 517 14.28 25.27 8.63
N LYS A 518 14.70 24.43 7.67
CA LYS A 518 15.97 23.67 7.76
C LYS A 518 17.20 24.59 7.85
N VAL A 519 17.19 25.68 7.11
CA VAL A 519 18.28 26.67 7.15
C VAL A 519 18.32 27.37 8.52
N ARG A 520 17.18 27.76 9.07
CA ARG A 520 17.10 28.34 10.42
C ARG A 520 17.61 27.36 11.48
N GLU A 521 17.20 26.10 11.44
CA GLU A 521 17.70 25.05 12.35
C GLU A 521 19.22 24.88 12.26
N LEU A 522 19.80 25.00 11.06
CA LEU A 522 21.24 24.92 10.86
C LEU A 522 21.96 26.13 11.48
N HIS A 523 21.46 27.35 11.31
CA HIS A 523 22.02 28.55 11.94
C HIS A 523 21.91 28.48 13.46
N GLU A 524 20.79 28.05 14.01
CA GLU A 524 20.62 27.83 15.45
C GLU A 524 21.58 26.75 15.99
N LEU A 525 21.85 25.69 15.21
CA LEU A 525 22.82 24.66 15.58
C LEU A 525 24.23 25.26 15.64
N VAL A 526 24.62 26.01 14.61
CA VAL A 526 25.94 26.67 14.55
C VAL A 526 26.11 27.65 15.74
N GLU A 527 25.09 28.43 16.03
CA GLU A 527 25.11 29.39 17.17
C GLU A 527 25.28 28.67 18.52
N ARG A 528 24.52 27.59 18.76
CA ARG A 528 24.66 26.75 19.96
C ARG A 528 26.07 26.12 20.06
N LEU A 529 26.63 25.70 18.95
CA LEU A 529 28.00 25.12 18.91
C LEU A 529 29.05 26.19 19.18
N ASN A 530 28.87 27.43 18.68
CA ASN A 530 29.74 28.55 18.95
C ASN A 530 29.70 28.96 20.43
N GLN A 531 28.53 29.01 21.07
CA GLN A 531 28.40 29.23 22.51
C GLN A 531 29.14 28.14 23.32
N ARG A 532 29.09 26.89 22.87
CA ARG A 532 29.83 25.81 23.53
C ARG A 532 31.34 25.88 23.31
N LEU A 533 31.78 26.27 22.13
CA LEU A 533 33.22 26.46 21.81
C LEU A 533 33.83 27.63 22.58
N ALA A 534 33.05 28.68 22.85
CA ALA A 534 33.46 29.81 23.67
C ALA A 534 33.56 29.48 25.17
N ASN A 535 33.01 28.37 25.64
CA ASN A 535 33.06 27.96 27.03
C ASN A 535 34.37 27.19 27.34
N PRO A 536 35.31 27.70 28.14
CA PRO A 536 36.59 27.05 28.43
C PRO A 536 36.47 25.69 29.12
N ARG A 537 35.32 25.39 29.75
CA ARG A 537 35.04 24.10 30.41
C ARG A 537 34.47 23.06 29.47
N CYS A 538 34.18 23.43 28.23
CA CYS A 538 33.57 22.50 27.25
C CYS A 538 34.67 21.71 26.54
N ARG A 539 34.50 20.38 26.48
CA ARG A 539 35.47 19.48 25.78
C ARG A 539 35.19 19.38 24.27
N LEU A 540 34.33 20.21 23.70
CA LEU A 540 33.98 20.19 22.28
C LEU A 540 35.18 20.73 21.46
N THR A 541 35.65 19.94 20.51
CA THR A 541 36.73 20.39 19.57
C THR A 541 36.08 21.06 18.35
N VAL A 542 36.76 22.01 17.74
CA VAL A 542 36.37 22.67 16.48
C VAL A 542 36.04 21.63 15.40
N LYS A 543 36.90 20.63 15.24
CA LYS A 543 36.70 19.53 14.28
C LYS A 543 35.45 18.73 14.57
N GLY A 544 35.15 18.46 15.84
CA GLY A 544 33.91 17.77 16.26
C GLY A 544 32.66 18.61 15.99
N ALA A 545 32.74 19.92 16.24
CA ALA A 545 31.66 20.84 15.94
C ALA A 545 31.38 20.95 14.43
N MET A 546 32.41 21.12 13.61
CA MET A 546 32.30 21.13 12.14
C MET A 546 31.65 19.84 11.63
N ARG A 547 32.13 18.68 12.10
CA ARG A 547 31.55 17.38 11.72
C ARG A 547 30.05 17.30 12.07
N THR A 548 29.66 17.83 13.22
CA THR A 548 28.23 17.83 13.62
C THR A 548 27.37 18.63 12.65
N VAL A 549 27.86 19.79 12.18
CA VAL A 549 27.15 20.61 11.19
C VAL A 549 27.17 19.91 9.81
N GLU A 550 28.29 19.34 9.38
CA GLU A 550 28.39 18.58 8.15
C GLU A 550 27.44 17.38 8.12
N ASP A 551 27.33 16.63 9.22
CA ASP A 551 26.41 15.51 9.34
C ASP A 551 24.94 15.98 9.25
N LYS A 552 24.61 17.15 9.83
CA LYS A 552 23.28 17.77 9.71
C LYS A 552 23.01 18.29 8.30
N LEU A 553 24.01 18.90 7.63
CA LEU A 553 23.93 19.29 6.22
C LEU A 553 23.70 18.09 5.32
N ARG A 554 24.44 16.98 5.56
CA ARG A 554 24.26 15.72 4.84
C ARG A 554 22.89 15.12 5.06
N TYR A 555 22.40 15.14 6.30
CA TYR A 555 21.05 14.67 6.65
C TYR A 555 19.96 15.44 5.90
N HIS A 556 20.15 16.76 5.70
CA HIS A 556 19.23 17.63 4.97
C HIS A 556 19.49 17.67 3.45
N ASP A 557 20.51 16.96 2.97
CA ASP A 557 20.96 17.01 1.58
C ASP A 557 21.33 18.44 1.11
N LEU A 558 22.10 19.18 1.92
CA LEU A 558 22.48 20.58 1.70
C LEU A 558 23.98 20.82 1.64
N LEU A 559 24.82 19.77 1.57
CA LEU A 559 26.30 19.89 1.58
C LEU A 559 26.86 20.75 0.44
N ASP A 560 26.24 20.71 -0.74
CA ASP A 560 26.65 21.50 -1.90
C ASP A 560 26.18 22.95 -1.85
N ALA A 561 25.13 23.20 -1.06
CA ALA A 561 24.50 24.53 -0.95
C ALA A 561 25.04 25.35 0.22
N PHE A 562 25.84 24.79 1.11
CA PHE A 562 26.42 25.48 2.27
C PHE A 562 27.87 25.08 2.50
N GLU A 563 28.68 26.09 2.81
CA GLU A 563 30.09 25.94 3.23
C GLU A 563 30.22 26.29 4.72
N ILE A 564 30.91 25.43 5.47
CA ILE A 564 31.23 25.70 6.87
C ILE A 564 32.71 26.04 7.00
N LYS A 565 33.03 27.15 7.68
CA LYS A 565 34.38 27.60 7.99
C LYS A 565 34.53 27.80 9.47
N ALA A 566 35.79 27.59 9.95
CA ALA A 566 36.17 27.90 11.30
C ALA A 566 37.15 29.08 11.25
N GLU A 567 36.85 30.17 11.90
CA GLU A 567 37.62 31.37 11.97
C GLU A 567 38.12 31.56 13.42
N SER A 568 39.38 31.96 13.56
CA SER A 568 39.92 32.32 14.88
C SER A 568 39.46 33.72 15.25
N HIS A 569 38.87 33.87 16.42
CA HIS A 569 38.40 35.15 16.94
C HIS A 569 39.11 35.47 18.26
N GLU A 570 39.69 36.63 18.38
CA GLU A 570 40.29 37.10 19.66
C GLU A 570 39.16 37.59 20.59
N VAL A 571 39.12 37.05 21.80
CA VAL A 571 38.21 37.42 22.88
C VAL A 571 39.10 37.78 24.07
N GLU A 572 38.61 38.66 25.00
CA GLU A 572 39.33 39.10 26.20
C GLU A 572 39.94 37.94 27.03
N ALA A 573 39.48 36.70 26.85
CA ALA A 573 39.97 35.52 27.55
C ALA A 573 40.92 34.63 26.70
N GLY A 574 41.33 35.06 25.49
CA GLY A 574 42.21 34.27 24.56
C GLY A 574 41.58 34.02 23.19
N THR A 575 42.23 33.28 22.33
CA THR A 575 41.76 32.99 20.96
C THR A 575 40.69 31.91 21.01
N CYS A 576 39.48 32.22 20.55
CA CYS A 576 38.38 31.29 20.45
C CYS A 576 38.05 31.03 18.97
N ALA A 577 37.73 29.79 18.62
CA ALA A 577 37.32 29.46 17.27
C ALA A 577 35.77 29.66 17.14
N LYS A 578 35.37 30.34 16.09
CA LYS A 578 33.96 30.58 15.74
C LYS A 578 33.66 29.88 14.40
N LEU A 579 32.58 29.11 14.34
CA LEU A 579 32.08 28.53 13.11
C LEU A 579 31.20 29.57 12.39
N SER A 580 31.41 29.67 11.07
CA SER A 580 30.56 30.44 10.18
C SER A 580 29.96 29.48 9.15
N LEU A 581 28.65 29.69 8.81
CA LEU A 581 27.93 28.93 7.80
C LEU A 581 27.54 29.89 6.68
N THR A 582 28.13 29.69 5.50
CA THR A 582 27.92 30.54 4.33
C THR A 582 27.09 29.77 3.29
N ARG A 583 26.04 30.43 2.77
CA ARG A 583 25.23 29.86 1.71
C ARG A 583 25.86 30.09 0.35
N ASN A 584 25.98 29.01 -0.43
CA ASN A 584 26.37 29.09 -1.83
C ASN A 584 25.10 29.35 -2.67
N GLU A 585 24.96 30.55 -3.19
CA GLU A 585 23.74 31.01 -3.85
C GLU A 585 23.42 30.21 -5.13
N VAL A 586 24.40 29.81 -5.92
CA VAL A 586 24.16 29.12 -7.20
C VAL A 586 23.51 27.74 -7.00
N PRO A 587 24.07 26.82 -6.20
CA PRO A 587 23.40 25.55 -5.91
C PRO A 587 22.08 25.73 -5.16
N TRP A 588 21.99 26.73 -4.27
CA TRP A 588 20.76 27.01 -3.54
C TRP A 588 19.62 27.43 -4.44
N GLN A 589 19.82 28.43 -5.31
CA GLN A 589 18.80 28.91 -6.24
C GLN A 589 18.41 27.83 -7.24
N ARG A 590 19.37 27.04 -7.72
CA ARG A 590 19.09 25.90 -8.59
C ARG A 590 18.14 24.89 -7.92
N ARG A 591 18.34 24.59 -6.64
CA ARG A 591 17.41 23.72 -5.90
C ARG A 591 16.03 24.33 -5.75
N ARG A 592 15.96 25.65 -5.54
CA ARG A 592 14.70 26.42 -5.38
C ARG A 592 13.95 26.58 -6.71
N SER A 593 14.64 26.61 -7.84
CA SER A 593 14.00 26.70 -9.17
C SER A 593 13.09 25.51 -9.50
N PHE A 594 13.25 24.41 -8.79
CA PHE A 594 12.41 23.21 -8.95
C PHE A 594 11.25 23.12 -7.94
N ASP A 595 11.13 24.10 -7.03
CA ASP A 595 10.06 24.05 -6.03
C ASP A 595 8.69 24.23 -6.67
N GLY A 596 7.73 23.42 -6.24
CA GLY A 596 6.38 23.40 -6.79
C GLY A 596 6.23 22.71 -8.13
N PHE A 597 7.33 22.47 -8.87
CA PHE A 597 7.31 21.81 -10.15
C PHE A 597 7.43 20.30 -10.05
N THR A 598 6.70 19.62 -10.93
CA THR A 598 6.84 18.20 -11.21
C THR A 598 6.91 18.05 -12.73
N VAL A 599 7.95 17.39 -13.21
CA VAL A 599 8.13 17.12 -14.65
C VAL A 599 7.64 15.71 -14.95
N LEU A 600 6.62 15.62 -15.78
CA LEU A 600 6.10 14.37 -16.31
C LEU A 600 6.86 13.98 -17.56
N VAL A 601 7.09 12.69 -17.69
CA VAL A 601 7.63 12.05 -18.88
C VAL A 601 6.64 11.00 -19.37
N ALA A 602 6.27 11.07 -20.62
CA ALA A 602 5.35 10.16 -21.26
C ALA A 602 5.95 9.57 -22.54
N HIS A 603 5.56 8.33 -22.84
CA HIS A 603 5.83 7.72 -24.13
C HIS A 603 5.16 8.56 -25.24
N THR A 604 5.83 8.75 -26.38
CA THR A 604 5.32 9.62 -27.48
C THR A 604 4.01 9.13 -28.12
N LYS A 605 3.66 7.86 -27.96
CA LYS A 605 2.38 7.28 -28.41
C LYS A 605 1.21 7.58 -27.46
N VAL A 606 1.47 8.12 -26.24
CA VAL A 606 0.39 8.49 -25.32
C VAL A 606 -0.30 9.73 -25.87
N GLU A 607 -1.56 9.55 -26.23
CA GLU A 607 -2.39 10.62 -26.76
C GLU A 607 -2.86 11.58 -25.68
N GLY A 608 -3.31 12.76 -26.08
CA GLY A 608 -3.88 13.77 -25.22
C GLY A 608 -3.03 15.04 -25.10
N SER A 609 -3.68 16.09 -24.64
CA SER A 609 -3.04 17.40 -24.38
C SER A 609 -2.14 17.33 -23.14
N ALA A 610 -1.24 18.31 -22.99
CA ALA A 610 -0.42 18.42 -21.79
C ALA A 610 -1.26 18.58 -20.52
N ALA A 611 -2.40 19.27 -20.60
CA ALA A 611 -3.34 19.39 -19.49
C ALA A 611 -3.98 18.04 -19.09
N GLU A 612 -4.31 17.20 -20.08
CA GLU A 612 -4.85 15.86 -19.84
C GLU A 612 -3.81 14.96 -19.20
N LEU A 613 -2.57 14.97 -19.66
CA LEU A 613 -1.47 14.23 -19.03
C LEU A 613 -1.31 14.62 -17.55
N CYS A 614 -1.38 15.91 -17.23
CA CYS A 614 -1.33 16.37 -15.84
C CYS A 614 -2.51 15.86 -15.02
N ARG A 615 -3.74 15.88 -15.54
CA ARG A 615 -4.94 15.34 -14.85
C ARG A 615 -4.81 13.84 -14.66
N THR A 616 -4.43 13.10 -15.69
CA THR A 616 -4.25 11.64 -15.68
C THR A 616 -3.20 11.23 -14.64
N TYR A 617 -2.03 11.89 -14.61
CA TYR A 617 -1.01 11.59 -13.62
C TYR A 617 -1.51 11.84 -12.19
N ARG A 618 -2.28 12.90 -11.96
CA ARG A 618 -2.85 13.20 -10.63
C ARG A 618 -3.98 12.27 -10.23
N ALA A 619 -4.68 11.67 -11.19
CA ALA A 619 -5.69 10.65 -10.92
C ALA A 619 -5.10 9.39 -10.27
N LYS A 620 -3.77 9.22 -10.29
CA LYS A 620 -3.05 8.18 -9.52
C LYS A 620 -3.41 8.17 -8.03
N ASN A 621 -3.78 9.31 -7.46
CA ASN A 621 -4.23 9.38 -6.06
C ASN A 621 -5.43 8.44 -5.78
N ALA A 622 -6.19 8.05 -6.81
CA ALA A 622 -7.26 7.04 -6.65
C ALA A 622 -6.68 5.67 -6.25
N VAL A 623 -5.53 5.27 -6.81
CA VAL A 623 -4.86 4.01 -6.45
C VAL A 623 -4.29 4.07 -5.03
N GLU A 624 -3.83 5.23 -4.57
CA GLU A 624 -3.42 5.41 -3.17
C GLU A 624 -4.61 5.17 -2.22
N ASN A 625 -5.82 5.59 -2.61
CA ASN A 625 -7.04 5.26 -1.89
C ASN A 625 -7.35 3.75 -1.92
N ASP A 626 -7.11 3.07 -3.05
CA ASP A 626 -7.29 1.61 -3.14
C ASP A 626 -6.34 0.89 -2.19
N PHE A 627 -5.09 1.33 -2.08
CA PHE A 627 -4.18 0.81 -1.07
C PHE A 627 -4.64 1.10 0.36
N HIS A 628 -5.27 2.23 0.60
CA HIS A 628 -5.90 2.50 1.89
C HIS A 628 -7.04 1.52 2.16
N VAL A 629 -7.91 1.28 1.20
CA VAL A 629 -9.00 0.29 1.29
C VAL A 629 -8.46 -1.11 1.58
N ILE A 630 -7.46 -1.58 0.83
CA ILE A 630 -6.84 -2.90 1.05
C ILE A 630 -6.24 -3.01 2.46
N LYS A 631 -5.60 -1.96 2.95
CA LYS A 631 -4.92 -1.97 4.26
C LYS A 631 -5.88 -1.82 5.43
N SER A 632 -6.87 -0.95 5.32
CA SER A 632 -7.76 -0.57 6.42
C SER A 632 -9.05 -1.37 6.43
N LEU A 633 -9.76 -1.45 5.30
CA LEU A 633 -11.07 -2.09 5.22
C LEU A 633 -10.95 -3.59 4.99
N VAL A 634 -10.20 -4.00 3.99
CA VAL A 634 -9.94 -5.42 3.72
C VAL A 634 -8.94 -6.02 4.72
N LYS A 635 -8.34 -5.19 5.56
CA LYS A 635 -7.34 -5.57 6.59
C LYS A 635 -6.28 -6.54 6.08
N LEU A 636 -5.61 -6.18 4.99
CA LEU A 636 -4.47 -6.94 4.49
C LEU A 636 -3.39 -7.15 5.57
N ARG A 637 -3.26 -6.21 6.50
CA ARG A 637 -2.27 -6.23 7.59
C ARG A 637 -2.90 -6.20 9.00
N PRO A 638 -2.22 -6.81 9.98
CA PRO A 638 -0.95 -7.54 9.88
C PRO A 638 -1.15 -8.92 9.27
N VAL A 639 -0.20 -9.35 8.43
CA VAL A 639 -0.19 -10.71 7.88
C VAL A 639 0.39 -11.67 8.93
N ARG A 640 -0.24 -12.84 9.08
CA ARG A 640 0.12 -13.86 10.10
C ARG A 640 0.49 -15.21 9.47
N HIS A 641 0.59 -15.28 8.16
CA HIS A 641 0.96 -16.50 7.44
C HIS A 641 2.48 -16.72 7.47
N ARG A 642 2.89 -17.99 7.55
CA ARG A 642 4.30 -18.38 7.70
C ARG A 642 4.94 -18.90 6.42
N THR A 643 4.18 -19.15 5.35
CA THR A 643 4.69 -19.62 4.06
C THR A 643 4.35 -18.63 2.96
N ASP A 644 5.20 -18.55 1.95
CA ASP A 644 5.04 -17.65 0.81
C ASP A 644 3.74 -17.93 0.04
N ALA A 645 3.40 -19.20 -0.18
CA ALA A 645 2.16 -19.61 -0.85
C ALA A 645 0.91 -19.09 -0.12
N LYS A 646 0.85 -19.24 1.22
CA LYS A 646 -0.28 -18.73 2.02
C LYS A 646 -0.37 -17.21 2.05
N VAL A 647 0.77 -16.51 1.92
CA VAL A 647 0.79 -15.05 1.79
C VAL A 647 0.22 -14.63 0.43
N ARG A 648 0.62 -15.28 -0.67
CA ARG A 648 0.09 -15.01 -2.01
C ARG A 648 -1.41 -15.28 -2.07
N ALA A 649 -1.87 -16.43 -1.58
CA ALA A 649 -3.29 -16.74 -1.48
C ALA A 649 -4.09 -15.69 -0.66
N HIS A 650 -3.49 -15.20 0.44
CA HIS A 650 -4.12 -14.15 1.23
C HIS A 650 -4.23 -12.84 0.46
N VAL A 651 -3.19 -12.45 -0.29
CA VAL A 651 -3.21 -11.26 -1.15
C VAL A 651 -4.26 -11.42 -2.24
N ALA A 652 -4.31 -12.57 -2.94
CA ALA A 652 -5.32 -12.85 -3.96
C ALA A 652 -6.74 -12.73 -3.42
N LEU A 653 -7.01 -13.27 -2.22
CA LEU A 653 -8.30 -13.12 -1.54
C LEU A 653 -8.63 -11.64 -1.23
N CYS A 654 -7.63 -10.85 -0.83
CA CYS A 654 -7.82 -9.42 -0.60
C CYS A 654 -8.11 -8.66 -1.90
N MET A 655 -7.52 -9.08 -3.03
CA MET A 655 -7.81 -8.48 -4.34
C MET A 655 -9.22 -8.81 -4.82
N LEU A 656 -9.72 -10.02 -4.59
CA LEU A 656 -11.12 -10.37 -4.85
C LEU A 656 -12.08 -9.49 -4.02
N ALA A 657 -11.80 -9.32 -2.73
CA ALA A 657 -12.60 -8.44 -1.87
C ALA A 657 -12.57 -6.98 -2.32
N LEU A 658 -11.38 -6.48 -2.74
CA LEU A 658 -11.24 -5.15 -3.31
C LEU A 658 -12.08 -4.99 -4.58
N TYR A 659 -12.08 -5.99 -5.46
CA TYR A 659 -12.88 -5.97 -6.68
C TYR A 659 -14.37 -5.81 -6.37
N VAL A 660 -14.91 -6.60 -5.45
CA VAL A 660 -16.32 -6.51 -5.01
C VAL A 660 -16.64 -5.15 -4.40
N GLN A 661 -15.78 -4.65 -3.52
CA GLN A 661 -15.98 -3.33 -2.90
C GLN A 661 -15.92 -2.20 -3.92
N ARG A 662 -15.06 -2.32 -4.93
CA ARG A 662 -14.95 -1.32 -5.99
C ARG A 662 -16.22 -1.28 -6.86
N GLU A 663 -16.72 -2.44 -7.26
CA GLU A 663 -17.98 -2.54 -7.99
C GLU A 663 -19.16 -1.98 -7.19
N LEU A 664 -19.23 -2.30 -5.91
CA LEU A 664 -20.23 -1.73 -5.02
C LEU A 664 -20.14 -0.20 -4.97
N THR A 665 -18.93 0.35 -4.80
CA THR A 665 -18.72 1.80 -4.78
C THR A 665 -19.15 2.46 -6.09
N LEU A 666 -18.82 1.86 -7.25
CA LEU A 666 -19.18 2.39 -8.56
C LEU A 666 -20.71 2.39 -8.77
N LYS A 667 -21.37 1.31 -8.40
CA LYS A 667 -22.85 1.20 -8.49
C LYS A 667 -23.55 2.22 -7.58
N LEU A 668 -22.99 2.50 -6.40
CA LEU A 668 -23.58 3.42 -5.41
C LEU A 668 -23.17 4.89 -5.58
N LYS A 669 -22.22 5.19 -6.49
CA LYS A 669 -21.69 6.55 -6.70
C LYS A 669 -22.75 7.62 -6.93
N LYS A 670 -23.83 7.28 -7.68
CA LYS A 670 -24.94 8.22 -7.96
C LYS A 670 -25.77 8.58 -6.72
N ASP A 671 -25.68 7.78 -5.68
CA ASP A 671 -26.40 7.98 -4.41
C ASP A 671 -25.51 8.63 -3.33
N ASP A 672 -24.27 8.97 -3.68
CA ASP A 672 -23.24 9.50 -2.76
C ASP A 672 -23.05 8.59 -1.53
N LEU A 673 -23.10 7.27 -1.76
CA LEU A 673 -23.02 6.25 -0.72
C LEU A 673 -21.72 5.45 -0.89
N SER A 674 -20.91 5.38 0.17
CA SER A 674 -19.71 4.54 0.18
C SER A 674 -20.08 3.06 0.39
N ALA A 675 -19.20 2.17 -0.04
CA ALA A 675 -19.35 0.73 0.17
C ALA A 675 -19.48 0.38 1.67
N ASP A 676 -18.69 1.04 2.52
CA ASP A 676 -18.69 0.79 3.98
C ASP A 676 -20.02 1.18 4.60
N LEU A 677 -20.54 2.37 4.27
CA LEU A 677 -21.82 2.84 4.77
C LEU A 677 -22.96 1.96 4.26
N ALA A 678 -22.87 1.45 3.03
CA ALA A 678 -23.83 0.49 2.50
C ALA A 678 -23.80 -0.81 3.30
N PHE A 679 -22.63 -1.37 3.59
CA PHE A 679 -22.52 -2.57 4.43
C PHE A 679 -23.00 -2.32 5.87
N GLU A 680 -22.70 -1.16 6.46
CA GLU A 680 -23.21 -0.78 7.79
C GLU A 680 -24.75 -0.77 7.83
N HIS A 681 -25.41 -0.24 6.80
CA HIS A 681 -26.87 -0.29 6.69
C HIS A 681 -27.40 -1.72 6.53
N LEU A 682 -26.73 -2.55 5.72
CA LEU A 682 -27.17 -3.91 5.43
C LEU A 682 -26.95 -4.87 6.60
N GLU A 683 -25.90 -4.66 7.41
CA GLU A 683 -25.54 -5.52 8.55
C GLU A 683 -26.68 -5.67 9.56
N THR A 684 -27.51 -4.65 9.71
CA THR A 684 -28.62 -4.65 10.68
C THR A 684 -29.78 -5.56 10.32
N CYS A 685 -29.84 -6.07 9.08
CA CYS A 685 -30.89 -6.97 8.62
C CYS A 685 -30.48 -8.43 8.77
N HIS A 686 -31.09 -9.10 9.74
CA HIS A 686 -30.89 -10.51 10.05
C HIS A 686 -32.06 -11.33 9.55
N VAL A 687 -31.83 -12.61 9.30
CA VAL A 687 -32.91 -13.57 9.03
C VAL A 687 -33.23 -14.37 10.27
N ASP A 688 -34.51 -14.46 10.61
CA ASP A 688 -35.02 -15.26 11.71
C ASP A 688 -35.27 -16.69 11.25
N VAL A 689 -34.77 -17.66 12.01
CA VAL A 689 -34.88 -19.09 11.71
C VAL A 689 -35.92 -19.71 12.66
N TYR A 690 -36.94 -20.37 12.10
CA TYR A 690 -37.98 -21.06 12.84
C TYR A 690 -37.97 -22.53 12.49
N SER A 691 -37.70 -23.40 13.48
CA SER A 691 -37.84 -24.84 13.32
C SER A 691 -39.25 -25.30 13.68
N ARG A 692 -39.90 -26.04 12.82
CA ARG A 692 -41.22 -26.62 13.05
C ARG A 692 -41.12 -28.05 13.60
N ARG A 693 -41.69 -28.33 14.76
CA ARG A 693 -41.80 -29.72 15.24
C ARG A 693 -42.69 -30.53 14.27
N GLY A 694 -42.15 -31.63 13.73
CA GLY A 694 -42.87 -32.54 12.84
C GLY A 694 -42.86 -32.21 11.35
N VAL A 695 -42.19 -31.14 10.95
CA VAL A 695 -41.99 -30.79 9.53
C VAL A 695 -40.47 -30.77 9.28
N GLN A 696 -40.04 -31.50 8.25
CA GLN A 696 -38.63 -31.45 7.81
C GLN A 696 -38.35 -30.08 7.22
N GLY A 697 -37.42 -29.31 7.78
CA GLY A 697 -36.91 -28.04 7.30
C GLY A 697 -37.18 -26.86 8.24
N ASP A 698 -36.31 -25.87 8.17
CA ASP A 698 -36.41 -24.59 8.87
C ASP A 698 -37.15 -23.59 7.98
N ALA A 699 -37.95 -22.70 8.61
CA ALA A 699 -38.54 -21.56 7.93
C ALA A 699 -37.72 -20.31 8.19
N TYR A 700 -37.38 -19.57 7.14
CA TYR A 700 -36.59 -18.35 7.18
C TYR A 700 -37.52 -17.12 6.97
N VAL A 701 -37.42 -16.16 7.88
CA VAL A 701 -38.21 -14.93 7.83
C VAL A 701 -37.29 -13.73 7.83
N VAL A 702 -37.34 -12.91 6.81
CA VAL A 702 -36.55 -11.66 6.70
C VAL A 702 -37.46 -10.49 7.11
N PRO A 703 -37.03 -9.59 8.01
CA PRO A 703 -37.77 -8.40 8.37
C PRO A 703 -37.90 -7.46 7.17
N LEU A 704 -38.93 -6.58 7.21
CA LEU A 704 -39.07 -5.53 6.19
C LEU A 704 -37.81 -4.66 6.16
N PRO A 705 -37.23 -4.38 4.96
CA PRO A 705 -36.03 -3.60 4.85
C PRO A 705 -36.29 -2.13 5.21
N THR A 706 -35.31 -1.50 5.81
CA THR A 706 -35.32 -0.05 6.04
C THR A 706 -35.29 0.72 4.72
N ARG A 707 -35.52 2.04 4.79
CA ARG A 707 -35.44 2.91 3.62
C ARG A 707 -34.04 2.90 2.98
N GLU A 708 -33.00 2.93 3.80
CA GLU A 708 -31.61 2.89 3.37
C GLU A 708 -31.26 1.54 2.72
N GLN A 709 -31.66 0.43 3.33
CA GLN A 709 -31.50 -0.91 2.76
C GLN A 709 -32.22 -1.04 1.42
N THR A 710 -33.46 -0.58 1.34
CA THR A 710 -34.24 -0.58 0.11
C THR A 710 -33.58 0.24 -0.99
N ARG A 711 -32.96 1.39 -0.65
CA ARG A 711 -32.23 2.24 -1.59
C ARG A 711 -31.01 1.51 -2.16
N VAL A 712 -30.21 0.88 -1.29
CA VAL A 712 -29.04 0.09 -1.70
C VAL A 712 -29.49 -1.06 -2.61
N LEU A 713 -30.48 -1.86 -2.19
CA LEU A 713 -30.94 -3.03 -2.94
C LEU A 713 -31.50 -2.65 -4.33
N LYS A 714 -32.28 -1.57 -4.42
CA LYS A 714 -32.76 -1.05 -5.71
C LYS A 714 -31.64 -0.65 -6.63
N ARG A 715 -30.63 0.03 -6.10
CA ARG A 715 -29.47 0.46 -6.89
C ARG A 715 -28.66 -0.73 -7.43
N LEU A 716 -28.54 -1.80 -6.65
CA LEU A 716 -27.84 -3.02 -7.03
C LEU A 716 -28.68 -3.98 -7.87
N GLY A 717 -29.99 -3.75 -8.01
CA GLY A 717 -30.92 -4.69 -8.65
C GLY A 717 -31.13 -5.99 -7.84
N LEU A 718 -31.02 -5.89 -6.51
CA LEU A 718 -31.03 -7.03 -5.58
C LEU A 718 -32.25 -7.03 -4.62
N THR A 719 -33.35 -6.40 -5.00
CA THR A 719 -34.58 -6.34 -4.17
C THR A 719 -35.17 -7.72 -3.85
N ARG A 720 -34.87 -8.73 -4.65
CA ARG A 720 -35.24 -10.13 -4.40
C ARG A 720 -34.72 -10.68 -3.08
N LEU A 721 -33.58 -10.16 -2.58
CA LEU A 721 -32.98 -10.63 -1.32
C LEU A 721 -33.83 -10.32 -0.07
N VAL A 722 -34.87 -9.51 -0.18
CA VAL A 722 -35.82 -9.22 0.90
C VAL A 722 -37.25 -9.63 0.56
N ASP A 723 -37.47 -10.29 -0.59
CA ASP A 723 -38.71 -10.94 -0.92
C ASP A 723 -38.80 -12.28 -0.18
N GLN A 724 -39.81 -12.44 0.68
CA GLN A 724 -39.96 -13.58 1.57
C GLN A 724 -40.02 -14.92 0.82
N ARG A 725 -40.61 -14.94 -0.38
CA ARG A 725 -40.71 -16.15 -1.20
C ARG A 725 -39.38 -16.52 -1.81
N GLU A 726 -38.68 -15.55 -2.36
CA GLU A 726 -37.33 -15.74 -2.95
C GLU A 726 -36.29 -16.16 -1.89
N VAL A 727 -36.37 -15.56 -0.70
CA VAL A 727 -35.50 -15.94 0.45
C VAL A 727 -35.73 -17.39 0.86
N GLY A 728 -37.02 -17.82 0.94
CA GLY A 728 -37.37 -19.19 1.27
C GLY A 728 -36.88 -20.23 0.24
N LEU A 729 -36.72 -19.81 -1.04
CA LEU A 729 -36.15 -20.65 -2.10
C LEU A 729 -34.60 -20.64 -2.09
N ALA A 730 -34.00 -19.52 -1.72
CA ALA A 730 -32.54 -19.34 -1.74
C ALA A 730 -31.82 -19.98 -0.54
N LEU A 731 -32.49 -19.98 0.63
CA LEU A 731 -31.89 -20.50 1.85
C LEU A 731 -32.21 -22.00 2.03
N ARG A 732 -31.21 -22.84 1.90
CA ARG A 732 -31.36 -24.28 2.12
C ARG A 732 -31.35 -24.61 3.64
N PRO A 733 -32.26 -25.50 4.09
CA PRO A 733 -32.27 -25.92 5.50
C PRO A 733 -30.95 -26.57 5.92
N ARG A 734 -30.45 -26.25 7.13
CA ARG A 734 -29.22 -26.87 7.68
C ARG A 734 -29.35 -28.38 7.84
N SER A 735 -30.55 -28.90 8.04
CA SER A 735 -30.82 -30.33 8.11
C SER A 735 -30.46 -31.10 6.82
N GLU A 736 -30.44 -30.43 5.67
CA GLU A 736 -29.99 -31.04 4.39
C GLU A 736 -28.48 -31.20 4.29
N PHE A 737 -27.71 -30.55 5.17
CA PHE A 737 -26.25 -30.64 5.21
C PHE A 737 -25.72 -31.60 6.26
N ALA A 738 -26.61 -32.26 7.05
CA ALA A 738 -26.19 -33.32 7.95
C ALA A 738 -25.49 -34.41 7.11
N PRO A 739 -24.31 -34.89 7.48
CA PRO A 739 -23.74 -36.04 6.82
C PRO A 739 -24.79 -37.15 6.92
N THR A 740 -25.21 -37.71 5.81
CA THR A 740 -25.85 -39.02 5.81
C THR A 740 -24.97 -39.92 6.64
N ALA A 741 -25.49 -40.40 7.74
CA ALA A 741 -24.81 -41.35 8.61
C ALA A 741 -24.39 -42.53 7.74
N HIS A 742 -23.19 -42.50 7.22
CA HIS A 742 -22.57 -43.67 6.64
C HIS A 742 -22.30 -44.60 7.82
N GLU A 743 -23.10 -45.61 7.85
CA GLU A 743 -22.99 -46.83 8.60
C GLU A 743 -21.53 -47.10 9.00
N HIS A 744 -21.30 -47.11 10.30
CA HIS A 744 -20.24 -47.89 10.89
C HIS A 744 -20.53 -49.36 10.50
N VAL A 745 -19.88 -49.83 9.45
CA VAL A 745 -19.66 -51.27 9.27
C VAL A 745 -18.50 -51.64 10.19
N PRO A 746 -18.60 -52.71 10.97
CA PRO A 746 -17.77 -53.08 12.10
C PRO A 746 -16.30 -53.34 11.78
#